data_50b4cfb5e38cee313d05afc54a58df21
#
_entry.id   50b4cfb5e38cee313d05afc54a58df21
#
_cell.length_a   1.000
_cell.length_b   1.000
_cell.length_c   1.000
_cell.angle_alpha   90.00
_cell.angle_beta   90.00
_cell.angle_gamma   90.00
#
_symmetry.space_group_name_H-M   'P 1'
#
loop_
_entity.id
_entity.type
_entity.pdbx_description
1 polymer ?
#
loop_
_entity_poly.entity_id
_entity_poly.type
_entity_poly.pdbx_seq_one_letter_code
_entity_poly.pdbx_strand_id
1 'polypeptide(L)'
;MAAEQGLPFGERYFPGVKRLLEEHRRSIEDPVKYWDEKARALVWFRYWDKVLDDSNPPFYRWFVGGVTNITYNALDRWMKTDVKNKVAYYWEGEPGDTRVISYADLYREVNRFAKVLSDLGVKPDDRVVIYMPMIPELPIAMLASARIGAIHSVVFSGFSPRALADRIVDAKAKVLVTVDGYYRRGKVINLKKNADEGVRLAGEQGVNVEKVLVVKRGGLDIEVDMKEGRDFFYQDLAAKIPNNVYVEPVPRKAEDTLFILYSSGTTGKPKGIMHSVGGYMVWIYWSFKWTWDPRPDDIMWTAADVGWITGHTYIVYAPLLHGVTSVMYEGAPDYPAPDRVWEIAEKYRVTIFYTSPTAIRLFRKYGDEWVKKHDLSSIRLLGTVGEPINPDVWKWYYEVVGNGEKPIVDTWWQTETGAAMIAPAPGIALVPLKPGSATFPLPGVDADVVDDKGEPTRPGERGYLVIRKPWPGMLIGLWGDPQRYIRTYWQRFSKPDEGVWIYYPADYAVKDEDGYIWMLGRADEVLNVAGHRLGTTEIEDAILTHPAVAEAAVVGIPDPIKGEVPLAVVVLRAGFTPSKELENEIKNTVRKVLSPIAVPSQVLFVNKLPKTRSGKIMRRLIKAVATGAPLGDVSTLEDEASVEEIKKAWEEFRRAIEESKRVLQA
;
A
#
# COMPACT_ATOMS: atom_id res chain seq x y z
N MET A 1 24.78 -19.17 9.59
CA MET A 1 23.43 -18.81 10.04
C MET A 1 22.49 -18.66 8.86
N ALA A 2 22.30 -17.50 8.20
CA ALA A 2 21.39 -17.46 7.03
C ALA A 2 21.86 -18.37 5.86
N ALA A 3 23.16 -18.56 5.68
CA ALA A 3 23.71 -19.52 4.73
C ALA A 3 23.31 -20.97 5.05
N GLU A 4 23.24 -21.31 6.34
CA GLU A 4 22.81 -22.64 6.82
C GLU A 4 21.34 -22.93 6.55
N GLN A 5 20.54 -21.92 6.22
CA GLN A 5 19.13 -22.07 5.84
C GLN A 5 18.94 -22.35 4.34
N GLY A 6 19.99 -22.58 3.60
CA GLY A 6 19.95 -22.96 2.20
C GLY A 6 19.59 -21.82 1.26
N LEU A 7 19.72 -20.56 1.67
CA LEU A 7 19.49 -19.41 0.80
C LEU A 7 20.67 -19.21 -0.16
N PRO A 8 20.42 -19.01 -1.47
CA PRO A 8 21.48 -18.97 -2.47
C PRO A 8 22.42 -17.79 -2.35
N PHE A 9 22.04 -16.78 -1.55
CA PHE A 9 22.83 -15.57 -1.36
C PHE A 9 23.65 -15.56 -0.06
N GLY A 10 23.48 -16.54 0.83
CA GLY A 10 23.97 -16.53 2.21
C GLY A 10 25.44 -16.14 2.35
N GLU A 11 26.33 -16.99 1.96
CA GLU A 11 27.78 -16.77 2.13
C GLU A 11 28.32 -15.64 1.24
N ARG A 12 27.83 -15.55 0.02
CA ARG A 12 28.29 -14.59 -0.99
C ARG A 12 28.10 -13.13 -0.55
N TYR A 13 27.02 -12.85 0.18
CA TYR A 13 26.63 -11.48 0.54
C TYR A 13 26.82 -11.16 2.01
N PHE A 14 27.44 -12.05 2.77
CA PHE A 14 27.68 -11.84 4.21
C PHE A 14 28.40 -10.51 4.55
N PRO A 15 29.43 -10.10 3.79
CA PRO A 15 30.02 -8.77 3.99
C PRO A 15 29.07 -7.60 3.76
N GLY A 16 28.01 -7.79 2.97
CA GLY A 16 27.00 -6.80 2.70
C GLY A 16 26.18 -6.44 3.93
N VAL A 17 25.96 -7.38 4.87
CA VAL A 17 25.25 -7.10 6.12
C VAL A 17 25.98 -6.01 6.90
N LYS A 18 27.29 -6.12 7.02
CA LYS A 18 28.10 -5.11 7.70
C LYS A 18 27.96 -3.73 7.04
N ARG A 19 28.05 -3.69 5.71
CA ARG A 19 27.91 -2.44 4.96
C ARG A 19 26.54 -1.79 5.16
N LEU A 20 25.47 -2.57 5.14
CA LEU A 20 24.11 -2.07 5.39
C LEU A 20 23.97 -1.52 6.81
N LEU A 21 24.46 -2.26 7.80
CA LEU A 21 24.39 -1.83 9.20
C LEU A 21 25.24 -0.58 9.47
N GLU A 22 26.40 -0.43 8.83
CA GLU A 22 27.22 0.78 8.92
C GLU A 22 26.51 2.00 8.33
N GLU A 23 25.89 1.86 7.17
CA GLU A 23 25.13 2.95 6.55
C GLU A 23 23.92 3.34 7.43
N HIS A 24 23.21 2.34 7.96
CA HIS A 24 22.11 2.56 8.90
C HIS A 24 22.61 3.30 10.16
N ARG A 25 23.70 2.83 10.77
CA ARG A 25 24.29 3.46 11.97
C ARG A 25 24.62 4.94 11.74
N ARG A 26 25.28 5.27 10.63
CA ARG A 26 25.60 6.67 10.27
C ARG A 26 24.33 7.54 10.21
N SER A 27 23.26 7.00 9.65
CA SER A 27 21.99 7.72 9.51
C SER A 27 21.28 7.97 10.85
N ILE A 28 21.54 7.13 11.85
CA ILE A 28 20.91 7.24 13.18
C ILE A 28 21.77 8.08 14.13
N GLU A 29 23.09 7.97 14.07
CA GLU A 29 24.00 8.72 14.95
C GLU A 29 24.00 10.23 14.65
N ASP A 30 23.96 10.61 13.38
CA ASP A 30 23.92 12.03 12.97
C ASP A 30 22.91 12.22 11.80
N PRO A 31 21.61 12.19 12.11
CA PRO A 31 20.58 12.31 11.08
C PRO A 31 20.59 13.67 10.38
N VAL A 32 20.97 14.74 11.06
CA VAL A 32 21.04 16.07 10.47
C VAL A 32 22.07 16.14 9.36
N LYS A 33 23.30 15.72 9.63
CA LYS A 33 24.36 15.66 8.63
C LYS A 33 24.03 14.68 7.51
N TYR A 34 23.52 13.51 7.87
CA TYR A 34 23.16 12.47 6.91
C TYR A 34 22.14 12.95 5.88
N TRP A 35 21.05 13.55 6.34
CA TRP A 35 19.99 14.02 5.47
C TRP A 35 20.32 15.33 4.75
N ASP A 36 21.20 16.17 5.31
CA ASP A 36 21.75 17.31 4.59
C ASP A 36 22.49 16.87 3.32
N GLU A 37 23.33 15.86 3.44
CA GLU A 37 24.05 15.29 2.29
C GLU A 37 23.08 14.62 1.29
N LYS A 38 22.14 13.82 1.78
CA LYS A 38 21.22 13.06 0.94
C LYS A 38 20.25 13.94 0.15
N ALA A 39 19.70 14.97 0.76
CA ALA A 39 18.75 15.87 0.11
C ALA A 39 19.34 16.64 -1.09
N ARG A 40 20.68 16.82 -1.12
CA ARG A 40 21.39 17.51 -2.23
C ARG A 40 21.42 16.72 -3.53
N ALA A 41 21.02 15.48 -3.55
CA ALA A 41 20.81 14.70 -4.78
C ALA A 41 19.61 15.20 -5.62
N LEU A 42 18.75 16.01 -5.04
CA LEU A 42 17.55 16.57 -5.65
C LEU A 42 17.73 18.07 -5.91
N VAL A 43 16.88 18.62 -6.78
CA VAL A 43 16.95 20.05 -7.14
C VAL A 43 16.10 20.86 -6.19
N TRP A 44 16.71 21.89 -5.63
CA TRP A 44 16.09 22.85 -4.74
C TRP A 44 16.22 24.25 -5.35
N PHE A 45 15.11 25.01 -5.32
CA PHE A 45 15.13 26.42 -5.76
C PHE A 45 15.78 27.30 -4.69
N ARG A 46 15.65 26.90 -3.44
CA ARG A 46 16.37 27.44 -2.28
C ARG A 46 16.70 26.29 -1.33
N TYR A 47 17.94 26.22 -0.86
CA TYR A 47 18.29 25.26 0.17
C TYR A 47 17.69 25.67 1.52
N TRP A 48 17.55 24.68 2.40
CA TRP A 48 17.02 24.84 3.75
C TRP A 48 17.98 25.58 4.67
N ASP A 49 17.42 26.17 5.73
CA ASP A 49 18.16 26.78 6.83
C ASP A 49 18.41 25.74 7.95
N LYS A 50 17.49 24.79 8.10
CA LYS A 50 17.53 23.75 9.14
C LYS A 50 17.02 22.43 8.55
N VAL A 51 17.81 21.35 8.69
CA VAL A 51 17.44 20.02 8.18
C VAL A 51 16.23 19.44 8.90
N LEU A 52 16.24 19.51 10.24
CA LEU A 52 15.17 19.01 11.10
C LEU A 52 14.84 20.02 12.17
N ASP A 53 13.59 20.41 12.28
CA ASP A 53 13.05 21.15 13.40
C ASP A 53 12.23 20.22 14.28
N ASP A 54 12.78 19.91 15.44
CA ASP A 54 12.22 19.07 16.50
C ASP A 54 11.78 19.88 17.74
N SER A 55 11.55 21.18 17.57
CA SER A 55 11.18 22.09 18.67
C SER A 55 9.75 21.93 19.17
N ASN A 56 8.86 21.32 18.36
CA ASN A 56 7.45 21.08 18.70
C ASN A 56 7.04 19.62 18.40
N PRO A 57 7.64 18.62 19.05
CA PRO A 57 7.31 17.23 18.80
C PRO A 57 5.86 16.92 19.25
N PRO A 58 5.15 16.01 18.58
CA PRO A 58 5.61 15.17 17.47
C PRO A 58 5.39 15.79 16.08
N PHE A 59 5.21 17.10 15.99
CA PHE A 59 5.08 17.82 14.73
C PHE A 59 6.45 18.23 14.20
N TYR A 60 7.20 17.25 13.71
CA TYR A 60 8.52 17.44 13.14
C TYR A 60 8.43 18.10 11.76
N ARG A 61 9.39 18.99 11.48
CA ARG A 61 9.50 19.65 10.18
C ARG A 61 10.89 19.40 9.57
N TRP A 62 10.87 18.95 8.33
CA TRP A 62 12.09 18.61 7.61
C TRP A 62 12.42 19.65 6.53
N PHE A 63 13.71 19.95 6.40
CA PHE A 63 14.26 20.88 5.41
C PHE A 63 13.61 22.27 5.47
N VAL A 64 13.50 22.82 6.67
CA VAL A 64 12.86 24.10 6.97
C VAL A 64 13.56 25.24 6.24
N GLY A 65 12.83 26.06 5.50
CA GLY A 65 13.36 27.12 4.65
C GLY A 65 13.70 26.64 3.23
N GLY A 66 13.74 25.35 3.00
CA GLY A 66 13.90 24.79 1.66
C GLY A 66 12.69 25.05 0.76
N VAL A 67 12.94 25.33 -0.51
CA VAL A 67 11.92 25.60 -1.52
C VAL A 67 12.20 24.73 -2.74
N THR A 68 11.19 24.02 -3.22
CA THR A 68 11.28 23.13 -4.37
C THR A 68 9.90 22.90 -4.99
N ASN A 69 9.85 22.09 -6.04
CA ASN A 69 8.64 21.46 -6.54
C ASN A 69 8.97 20.05 -7.00
N ILE A 70 8.21 19.06 -6.53
CA ILE A 70 8.48 17.66 -6.85
C ILE A 70 8.36 17.38 -8.35
N THR A 71 7.50 18.09 -9.08
CA THR A 71 7.33 17.90 -10.54
C THR A 71 8.53 18.38 -11.34
N TYR A 72 9.24 19.41 -10.85
CA TYR A 72 10.51 19.81 -11.46
C TYR A 72 11.53 18.65 -11.38
N ASN A 73 11.61 18.02 -10.23
CA ASN A 73 12.50 16.87 -10.02
C ASN A 73 12.09 15.61 -10.80
N ALA A 74 10.78 15.40 -10.97
CA ALA A 74 10.25 14.23 -11.67
C ALA A 74 10.24 14.38 -13.19
N LEU A 75 10.14 15.60 -13.73
CA LEU A 75 9.92 15.87 -15.14
C LEU A 75 10.93 16.86 -15.74
N ASP A 76 10.92 18.11 -15.28
CA ASP A 76 11.65 19.22 -15.91
C ASP A 76 13.15 18.95 -16.04
N ARG A 77 13.77 18.44 -14.98
CA ARG A 77 15.21 18.15 -14.99
C ARG A 77 15.63 17.15 -16.05
N TRP A 78 14.72 16.25 -16.45
CA TRP A 78 14.98 15.25 -17.48
C TRP A 78 14.94 15.80 -18.89
N MET A 79 14.28 16.94 -19.10
CA MET A 79 14.08 17.50 -20.44
C MET A 79 15.36 17.99 -21.10
N LYS A 80 16.43 18.19 -20.34
CA LYS A 80 17.79 18.52 -20.84
C LYS A 80 18.70 17.29 -20.94
N THR A 81 18.17 16.11 -20.75
CA THR A 81 18.88 14.82 -20.76
C THR A 81 18.26 13.86 -21.76
N ASP A 82 18.92 12.74 -22.01
CA ASP A 82 18.39 11.66 -22.88
C ASP A 82 17.17 10.95 -22.27
N VAL A 83 16.95 11.08 -20.97
CA VAL A 83 15.78 10.52 -20.27
C VAL A 83 14.46 11.03 -20.85
N LYS A 84 14.43 12.24 -21.42
CA LYS A 84 13.24 12.77 -22.12
C LYS A 84 12.69 11.82 -23.19
N ASN A 85 13.54 11.02 -23.80
CA ASN A 85 13.20 10.08 -24.86
C ASN A 85 12.84 8.69 -24.34
N LYS A 86 13.07 8.42 -23.03
CA LYS A 86 12.67 7.16 -22.42
C LYS A 86 11.17 7.09 -22.23
N VAL A 87 10.65 5.88 -22.22
CA VAL A 87 9.28 5.63 -21.81
C VAL A 87 9.13 5.89 -20.31
N ALA A 88 8.20 6.75 -19.94
CA ALA A 88 7.78 6.92 -18.56
C ALA A 88 6.75 5.83 -18.19
N TYR A 89 5.74 5.65 -19.04
CA TYR A 89 4.69 4.67 -18.84
C TYR A 89 4.43 3.83 -20.09
N TYR A 90 4.41 2.50 -19.91
CA TYR A 90 3.68 1.56 -20.74
C TYR A 90 2.33 1.33 -20.09
N TRP A 91 1.28 1.78 -20.72
CA TRP A 91 -0.08 1.56 -20.24
C TRP A 91 -0.80 0.49 -21.03
N GLU A 92 -1.48 -0.41 -20.31
CA GLU A 92 -2.34 -1.43 -20.88
C GLU A 92 -3.74 -1.35 -20.28
N GLY A 93 -4.76 -1.27 -21.16
CA GLY A 93 -6.15 -1.40 -20.78
C GLY A 93 -6.56 -2.85 -20.66
N GLU A 94 -7.59 -3.13 -19.88
CA GLU A 94 -8.11 -4.51 -19.74
C GLU A 94 -8.52 -5.14 -21.09
N PRO A 95 -9.13 -4.40 -22.03
CA PRO A 95 -9.43 -4.94 -23.36
C PRO A 95 -8.22 -5.23 -24.25
N GLY A 96 -7.02 -4.80 -23.87
CA GLY A 96 -5.79 -4.98 -24.64
C GLY A 96 -5.34 -3.74 -25.41
N ASP A 97 -6.05 -2.62 -25.30
CA ASP A 97 -5.58 -1.33 -25.82
C ASP A 97 -4.35 -0.85 -25.04
N THR A 98 -3.47 -0.13 -25.73
CA THR A 98 -2.17 0.25 -25.16
C THR A 98 -1.84 1.70 -25.47
N ARG A 99 -1.02 2.30 -24.59
CA ARG A 99 -0.40 3.61 -24.81
C ARG A 99 1.05 3.57 -24.35
N VAL A 100 1.91 4.22 -25.11
CA VAL A 100 3.32 4.43 -24.76
C VAL A 100 3.55 5.91 -24.55
N ILE A 101 4.00 6.30 -23.38
CA ILE A 101 4.17 7.70 -22.99
C ILE A 101 5.62 7.92 -22.60
N SER A 102 6.34 8.72 -23.38
CA SER A 102 7.71 9.11 -23.04
C SER A 102 7.72 10.16 -21.91
N TYR A 103 8.89 10.39 -21.31
CA TYR A 103 9.05 11.48 -20.34
C TYR A 103 8.70 12.85 -20.95
N ALA A 104 9.07 13.08 -22.21
CA ALA A 104 8.70 14.31 -22.93
C ALA A 104 7.19 14.42 -23.17
N ASP A 105 6.51 13.30 -23.49
CA ASP A 105 5.06 13.28 -23.64
C ASP A 105 4.38 13.57 -22.29
N LEU A 106 4.84 12.93 -21.23
CA LEU A 106 4.32 13.12 -19.88
C LEU A 106 4.50 14.58 -19.43
N TYR A 107 5.66 15.16 -19.67
CA TYR A 107 5.95 16.56 -19.39
C TYR A 107 4.96 17.48 -20.10
N ARG A 108 4.71 17.28 -21.40
CA ARG A 108 3.74 18.08 -22.16
C ARG A 108 2.32 17.94 -21.63
N GLU A 109 1.88 16.71 -21.36
CA GLU A 109 0.52 16.47 -20.86
C GLU A 109 0.32 17.02 -19.45
N VAL A 110 1.32 16.96 -18.58
CA VAL A 110 1.26 17.55 -17.23
C VAL A 110 1.15 19.09 -17.32
N ASN A 111 1.94 19.74 -18.18
CA ASN A 111 1.84 21.18 -18.39
C ASN A 111 0.45 21.59 -18.93
N ARG A 112 -0.08 20.82 -19.88
CA ARG A 112 -1.42 21.07 -20.45
C ARG A 112 -2.51 20.90 -19.39
N PHE A 113 -2.45 19.81 -18.61
CA PHE A 113 -3.41 19.56 -17.54
C PHE A 113 -3.33 20.62 -16.43
N ALA A 114 -2.12 21.05 -16.08
CA ALA A 114 -1.89 22.13 -15.13
C ALA A 114 -2.52 23.45 -15.61
N LYS A 115 -2.41 23.77 -16.90
CA LYS A 115 -3.05 24.94 -17.50
C LYS A 115 -4.57 24.85 -17.41
N VAL A 116 -5.15 23.68 -17.70
CA VAL A 116 -6.60 23.43 -17.57
C VAL A 116 -7.06 23.65 -16.11
N LEU A 117 -6.36 23.10 -15.14
CA LEU A 117 -6.71 23.29 -13.73
C LEU A 117 -6.62 24.76 -13.31
N SER A 118 -5.59 25.47 -13.74
CA SER A 118 -5.42 26.90 -13.46
C SER A 118 -6.53 27.73 -14.08
N ASP A 119 -6.92 27.44 -15.32
CA ASP A 119 -8.00 28.13 -16.02
C ASP A 119 -9.38 27.85 -15.38
N LEU A 120 -9.54 26.71 -14.72
CA LEU A 120 -10.73 26.38 -13.90
C LEU A 120 -10.70 27.05 -12.51
N GLY A 121 -9.66 27.80 -12.19
CA GLY A 121 -9.55 28.56 -10.95
C GLY A 121 -8.85 27.86 -9.80
N VAL A 122 -8.18 26.73 -10.04
CA VAL A 122 -7.37 26.05 -9.01
C VAL A 122 -6.12 26.86 -8.69
N LYS A 123 -5.89 27.09 -7.41
CA LYS A 123 -4.79 27.89 -6.86
C LYS A 123 -3.93 27.05 -5.90
N PRO A 124 -2.71 27.52 -5.57
CA PRO A 124 -1.91 26.87 -4.52
C PRO A 124 -2.72 26.65 -3.24
N ASP A 125 -2.50 25.51 -2.59
CA ASP A 125 -3.20 25.03 -1.40
C ASP A 125 -4.68 24.66 -1.59
N ASP A 126 -5.27 24.85 -2.74
CA ASP A 126 -6.58 24.29 -3.06
C ASP A 126 -6.49 22.76 -3.08
N ARG A 127 -7.55 22.09 -2.62
CA ARG A 127 -7.64 20.63 -2.67
C ARG A 127 -8.35 20.21 -3.94
N VAL A 128 -7.70 19.31 -4.67
CA VAL A 128 -8.22 18.66 -5.88
C VAL A 128 -8.45 17.18 -5.56
N VAL A 129 -9.69 16.77 -5.53
CA VAL A 129 -10.04 15.35 -5.39
C VAL A 129 -9.99 14.69 -6.77
N ILE A 130 -9.30 13.55 -6.85
CA ILE A 130 -9.11 12.80 -8.10
C ILE A 130 -9.74 11.42 -7.92
N TYR A 131 -10.78 11.12 -8.68
CA TYR A 131 -11.54 9.87 -8.65
C TYR A 131 -11.46 9.21 -10.02
N MET A 132 -10.41 8.41 -10.22
CA MET A 132 -10.05 7.83 -11.52
C MET A 132 -9.51 6.40 -11.41
N PRO A 133 -9.71 5.56 -12.45
CA PRO A 133 -9.06 4.26 -12.58
C PRO A 133 -7.60 4.41 -13.01
N MET A 134 -6.93 3.26 -13.18
CA MET A 134 -5.54 3.15 -13.61
C MET A 134 -5.36 3.50 -15.09
N ILE A 135 -5.51 4.77 -15.41
CA ILE A 135 -5.22 5.35 -16.73
C ILE A 135 -4.14 6.42 -16.61
N PRO A 136 -3.42 6.75 -17.69
CA PRO A 136 -2.32 7.72 -17.63
C PRO A 136 -2.71 9.10 -17.12
N GLU A 137 -3.94 9.51 -17.33
CA GLU A 137 -4.46 10.81 -16.85
C GLU A 137 -4.53 10.89 -15.31
N LEU A 138 -4.47 9.77 -14.60
CA LEU A 138 -4.43 9.75 -13.14
C LEU A 138 -3.09 10.31 -12.61
N PRO A 139 -1.91 9.76 -12.94
CA PRO A 139 -0.65 10.40 -12.56
C PRO A 139 -0.49 11.80 -13.17
N ILE A 140 -1.00 12.03 -14.37
CA ILE A 140 -0.96 13.36 -15.00
C ILE A 140 -1.71 14.38 -14.14
N ALA A 141 -2.90 14.07 -13.67
CA ALA A 141 -3.69 14.97 -12.80
C ALA A 141 -3.00 15.22 -11.44
N MET A 142 -2.36 14.20 -10.86
CA MET A 142 -1.59 14.31 -9.62
C MET A 142 -0.40 15.27 -9.81
N LEU A 143 0.39 15.03 -10.83
CA LEU A 143 1.56 15.85 -11.15
C LEU A 143 1.16 17.28 -11.52
N ALA A 144 0.10 17.47 -12.28
CA ALA A 144 -0.43 18.77 -12.62
C ALA A 144 -0.88 19.56 -11.39
N SER A 145 -1.56 18.91 -10.46
CA SER A 145 -1.96 19.51 -9.19
C SER A 145 -0.74 19.94 -8.37
N ALA A 146 0.25 19.06 -8.22
CA ALA A 146 1.50 19.35 -7.53
C ALA A 146 2.27 20.50 -8.20
N ARG A 147 2.28 20.54 -9.54
CA ARG A 147 2.98 21.56 -10.30
C ARG A 147 2.46 22.96 -10.02
N ILE A 148 1.15 23.15 -9.90
CA ILE A 148 0.53 24.44 -9.59
C ILE A 148 0.41 24.73 -8.09
N GLY A 149 0.99 23.87 -7.24
CA GLY A 149 0.97 24.04 -5.78
C GLY A 149 -0.33 23.62 -5.11
N ALA A 150 -1.26 22.99 -5.83
CA ALA A 150 -2.48 22.42 -5.25
C ALA A 150 -2.18 21.11 -4.51
N ILE A 151 -3.06 20.76 -3.60
CA ILE A 151 -3.00 19.54 -2.80
C ILE A 151 -3.93 18.50 -3.41
N HIS A 152 -3.40 17.42 -3.96
CA HIS A 152 -4.27 16.37 -4.47
C HIS A 152 -4.70 15.39 -3.40
N SER A 153 -5.90 14.85 -3.57
CA SER A 153 -6.42 13.74 -2.79
C SER A 153 -7.04 12.71 -3.73
N VAL A 154 -6.32 11.62 -3.96
CA VAL A 154 -6.77 10.55 -4.86
C VAL A 154 -7.71 9.62 -4.11
N VAL A 155 -8.86 9.36 -4.71
CA VAL A 155 -9.86 8.42 -4.22
C VAL A 155 -9.88 7.21 -5.14
N PHE A 156 -9.71 6.03 -4.58
CA PHE A 156 -9.74 4.79 -5.33
C PHE A 156 -11.05 4.65 -6.12
N SER A 157 -10.95 4.38 -7.43
CA SER A 157 -12.11 4.33 -8.34
C SER A 157 -13.17 3.29 -7.95
N GLY A 158 -12.75 2.29 -7.22
CA GLY A 158 -13.64 1.27 -6.71
C GLY A 158 -14.41 1.64 -5.44
N PHE A 159 -14.16 2.81 -4.84
CA PHE A 159 -14.92 3.24 -3.68
C PHE A 159 -16.33 3.69 -4.07
N SER A 160 -17.26 3.55 -3.09
CA SER A 160 -18.64 3.97 -3.24
C SER A 160 -18.77 5.49 -3.36
N PRO A 161 -19.91 6.00 -3.89
CA PRO A 161 -20.21 7.42 -3.86
C PRO A 161 -20.15 8.04 -2.46
N ARG A 162 -20.55 7.31 -1.43
CA ARG A 162 -20.47 7.76 -0.03
C ARG A 162 -19.02 7.96 0.41
N ALA A 163 -18.15 7.02 0.12
CA ALA A 163 -16.74 7.13 0.45
C ALA A 163 -16.06 8.31 -0.27
N LEU A 164 -16.44 8.57 -1.52
CA LEU A 164 -16.03 9.76 -2.27
C LEU A 164 -16.52 11.04 -1.58
N ALA A 165 -17.82 11.09 -1.22
CA ALA A 165 -18.42 12.24 -0.56
C ALA A 165 -17.72 12.58 0.77
N ASP A 166 -17.45 11.58 1.60
CA ASP A 166 -16.78 11.77 2.89
C ASP A 166 -15.40 12.43 2.72
N ARG A 167 -14.67 12.09 1.66
CA ARG A 167 -13.37 12.67 1.34
C ARG A 167 -13.46 14.08 0.78
N ILE A 168 -14.43 14.34 -0.08
CA ILE A 168 -14.73 15.69 -0.58
C ILE A 168 -15.07 16.62 0.58
N VAL A 169 -15.91 16.17 1.50
CA VAL A 169 -16.35 16.96 2.66
C VAL A 169 -15.19 17.25 3.60
N ASP A 170 -14.41 16.23 3.97
CA ASP A 170 -13.29 16.41 4.89
C ASP A 170 -12.20 17.31 4.31
N ALA A 171 -11.86 17.15 3.04
CA ALA A 171 -10.90 18.00 2.33
C ALA A 171 -11.47 19.37 1.96
N LYS A 172 -12.77 19.57 2.05
CA LYS A 172 -13.46 20.79 1.55
C LYS A 172 -13.07 21.12 0.11
N ALA A 173 -13.05 20.08 -0.73
CA ALA A 173 -12.62 20.22 -2.12
C ALA A 173 -13.70 20.89 -2.99
N LYS A 174 -13.27 21.85 -3.81
CA LYS A 174 -14.13 22.55 -4.76
C LYS A 174 -14.04 22.01 -6.18
N VAL A 175 -12.97 21.24 -6.48
CA VAL A 175 -12.70 20.68 -7.79
C VAL A 175 -12.56 19.17 -7.67
N LEU A 176 -13.30 18.47 -8.53
CA LEU A 176 -13.22 17.02 -8.72
C LEU A 176 -12.71 16.74 -10.13
N VAL A 177 -11.71 15.86 -10.23
CA VAL A 177 -11.25 15.29 -11.50
C VAL A 177 -11.70 13.83 -11.53
N THR A 178 -12.39 13.44 -12.58
CA THR A 178 -12.89 12.08 -12.74
C THR A 178 -12.81 11.64 -14.20
N VAL A 179 -13.41 10.52 -14.52
CA VAL A 179 -13.45 9.92 -15.84
C VAL A 179 -14.90 9.53 -16.19
N ASP A 180 -15.19 9.39 -17.47
CA ASP A 180 -16.50 8.88 -17.91
C ASP A 180 -16.74 7.45 -17.40
N GLY A 181 -15.79 6.54 -17.66
CA GLY A 181 -15.88 5.16 -17.20
C GLY A 181 -14.59 4.39 -17.41
N TYR A 182 -14.61 3.11 -17.08
CA TYR A 182 -13.48 2.21 -17.23
C TYR A 182 -13.91 0.75 -17.31
N TYR A 183 -12.96 -0.13 -17.64
CA TYR A 183 -13.20 -1.58 -17.72
C TYR A 183 -12.79 -2.29 -16.44
N ARG A 184 -13.64 -3.19 -15.98
CA ARG A 184 -13.31 -4.12 -14.90
C ARG A 184 -13.99 -5.46 -15.13
N ARG A 185 -13.22 -6.54 -15.27
CA ARG A 185 -13.69 -7.91 -15.56
C ARG A 185 -14.66 -7.96 -16.77
N GLY A 186 -14.26 -7.29 -17.85
CA GLY A 186 -15.03 -7.22 -19.09
C GLY A 186 -16.27 -6.32 -19.05
N LYS A 187 -16.55 -5.69 -17.91
CA LYS A 187 -17.69 -4.78 -17.76
C LYS A 187 -17.22 -3.33 -17.83
N VAL A 188 -18.04 -2.48 -18.43
CA VAL A 188 -17.86 -1.03 -18.39
C VAL A 188 -18.52 -0.49 -17.14
N ILE A 189 -17.74 0.25 -16.35
CA ILE A 189 -18.23 0.92 -15.15
C ILE A 189 -18.38 2.41 -15.47
N ASN A 190 -19.61 2.93 -15.32
CA ASN A 190 -19.89 4.36 -15.44
C ASN A 190 -19.46 5.08 -14.15
N LEU A 191 -18.19 5.54 -14.11
CA LEU A 191 -17.66 6.19 -12.92
C LEU A 191 -18.22 7.60 -12.71
N LYS A 192 -18.53 8.32 -13.82
CA LYS A 192 -19.13 9.64 -13.72
C LYS A 192 -20.46 9.62 -12.95
N LYS A 193 -21.27 8.58 -13.13
CA LYS A 193 -22.51 8.39 -12.37
C LYS A 193 -22.23 8.29 -10.87
N ASN A 194 -21.21 7.53 -10.46
CA ASN A 194 -20.79 7.43 -9.07
C ASN A 194 -20.24 8.75 -8.55
N ALA A 195 -19.47 9.46 -9.38
CA ALA A 195 -18.94 10.78 -9.06
C ALA A 195 -20.07 11.79 -8.82
N ASP A 196 -21.09 11.82 -9.66
CA ASP A 196 -22.24 12.71 -9.51
C ASP A 196 -23.00 12.47 -8.21
N GLU A 197 -23.21 11.22 -7.85
CA GLU A 197 -23.84 10.85 -6.56
C GLU A 197 -22.96 11.27 -5.38
N GLY A 198 -21.64 11.08 -5.47
CA GLY A 198 -20.69 11.55 -4.46
C GLY A 198 -20.71 13.06 -4.27
N VAL A 199 -20.77 13.81 -5.37
CA VAL A 199 -20.91 15.28 -5.36
C VAL A 199 -22.23 15.70 -4.75
N ARG A 200 -23.33 15.03 -5.07
CA ARG A 200 -24.65 15.29 -4.48
C ARG A 200 -24.64 15.07 -2.96
N LEU A 201 -24.09 13.95 -2.51
CA LEU A 201 -23.99 13.62 -1.07
C LEU A 201 -23.11 14.61 -0.31
N ALA A 202 -22.01 15.08 -0.91
CA ALA A 202 -21.15 16.10 -0.34
C ALA A 202 -21.89 17.44 -0.21
N GLY A 203 -22.70 17.80 -1.19
CA GLY A 203 -23.56 18.98 -1.17
C GLY A 203 -24.57 18.97 -0.03
N GLU A 204 -25.15 17.80 0.27
CA GLU A 204 -26.05 17.63 1.43
C GLU A 204 -25.34 17.89 2.76
N GLN A 205 -24.02 17.71 2.81
CA GLN A 205 -23.20 18.00 3.98
C GLN A 205 -22.58 19.42 3.95
N GLY A 206 -23.01 20.28 3.03
CA GLY A 206 -22.63 21.68 2.96
C GLY A 206 -21.36 21.95 2.16
N VAL A 207 -20.78 20.97 1.47
CA VAL A 207 -19.61 21.15 0.58
C VAL A 207 -20.05 21.00 -0.86
N ASN A 208 -20.03 22.10 -1.59
CA ASN A 208 -20.40 22.13 -3.01
C ASN A 208 -19.16 22.08 -3.90
N VAL A 209 -19.10 21.08 -4.75
CA VAL A 209 -18.09 20.98 -5.81
C VAL A 209 -18.46 21.97 -6.93
N GLU A 210 -17.56 22.90 -7.21
CA GLU A 210 -17.82 23.98 -8.17
C GLU A 210 -17.51 23.56 -9.61
N LYS A 211 -16.48 22.74 -9.79
CA LYS A 211 -15.98 22.25 -11.09
C LYS A 211 -15.71 20.77 -11.06
N VAL A 212 -16.17 20.07 -12.09
CA VAL A 212 -15.90 18.66 -12.34
C VAL A 212 -15.24 18.53 -13.70
N LEU A 213 -13.99 18.10 -13.69
CA LEU A 213 -13.22 17.84 -14.90
C LEU A 213 -13.30 16.35 -15.23
N VAL A 214 -13.89 16.04 -16.39
CA VAL A 214 -14.17 14.65 -16.80
C VAL A 214 -13.22 14.26 -17.92
N VAL A 215 -12.38 13.28 -17.69
CA VAL A 215 -11.53 12.68 -18.71
C VAL A 215 -12.34 11.65 -19.49
N LYS A 216 -12.22 11.64 -20.82
CA LYS A 216 -12.72 10.56 -21.65
C LYS A 216 -11.67 9.46 -21.72
N ARG A 217 -12.00 8.29 -21.19
CA ARG A 217 -11.09 7.14 -21.26
C ARG A 217 -10.82 6.69 -22.69
N GLY A 218 -11.79 6.83 -23.54
CA GLY A 218 -11.76 6.33 -24.93
C GLY A 218 -12.13 4.85 -25.02
N GLY A 219 -12.69 4.47 -26.17
CA GLY A 219 -13.11 3.09 -26.43
C GLY A 219 -14.33 2.61 -25.64
N LEU A 220 -14.99 3.50 -24.93
CA LEU A 220 -16.22 3.20 -24.18
C LEU A 220 -17.44 3.59 -25.01
N ASP A 221 -18.46 2.75 -25.00
CA ASP A 221 -19.79 3.04 -25.57
C ASP A 221 -20.75 3.36 -24.41
N ILE A 222 -20.54 4.53 -23.80
CA ILE A 222 -21.38 5.05 -22.71
C ILE A 222 -21.65 6.54 -22.91
N GLU A 223 -22.83 6.95 -22.50
CA GLU A 223 -23.17 8.36 -22.32
C GLU A 223 -23.09 8.71 -20.83
N VAL A 224 -22.59 9.90 -20.54
CA VAL A 224 -22.52 10.43 -19.18
C VAL A 224 -23.24 11.76 -19.10
N ASP A 225 -23.91 11.98 -17.98
CA ASP A 225 -24.57 13.25 -17.71
C ASP A 225 -23.51 14.32 -17.44
N MET A 226 -23.67 15.48 -18.10
CA MET A 226 -22.79 16.63 -17.94
C MET A 226 -23.61 17.86 -17.53
N LYS A 227 -23.39 18.32 -16.29
CA LYS A 227 -24.09 19.51 -15.79
C LYS A 227 -23.43 20.77 -16.35
N GLU A 228 -24.19 21.57 -17.08
CA GLU A 228 -23.72 22.83 -17.66
C GLU A 228 -23.18 23.80 -16.57
N GLY A 229 -22.05 24.44 -16.87
CA GLY A 229 -21.39 25.38 -15.97
C GLY A 229 -20.55 24.75 -14.85
N ARG A 230 -20.74 23.45 -14.57
CA ARG A 230 -19.97 22.72 -13.59
C ARG A 230 -19.03 21.70 -14.22
N ASP A 231 -19.53 20.89 -15.17
CA ASP A 231 -18.84 19.73 -15.74
C ASP A 231 -18.23 20.07 -17.10
N PHE A 232 -16.97 19.69 -17.28
CA PHE A 232 -16.21 19.92 -18.51
C PHE A 232 -15.46 18.66 -18.90
N PHE A 233 -15.49 18.31 -20.19
CA PHE A 233 -14.58 17.29 -20.69
C PHE A 233 -13.16 17.85 -20.80
N TYR A 234 -12.21 17.14 -20.23
CA TYR A 234 -10.79 17.50 -20.26
C TYR A 234 -10.28 17.72 -21.70
N GLN A 235 -10.59 16.77 -22.59
CA GLN A 235 -10.12 16.83 -23.98
C GLN A 235 -10.62 18.07 -24.72
N ASP A 236 -11.82 18.52 -24.43
CA ASP A 236 -12.37 19.73 -25.06
C ASP A 236 -11.64 21.00 -24.59
N LEU A 237 -11.29 21.08 -23.32
CA LEU A 237 -10.51 22.19 -22.77
C LEU A 237 -9.05 22.13 -23.23
N ALA A 238 -8.46 20.94 -23.22
CA ALA A 238 -7.07 20.71 -23.61
C ALA A 238 -6.84 21.01 -25.10
N ALA A 239 -7.82 20.76 -25.97
CA ALA A 239 -7.73 21.04 -27.41
C ALA A 239 -7.53 22.53 -27.72
N LYS A 240 -7.91 23.42 -26.81
CA LYS A 240 -7.75 24.87 -26.94
C LYS A 240 -6.39 25.39 -26.46
N ILE A 241 -5.57 24.50 -25.86
CA ILE A 241 -4.27 24.84 -25.26
C ILE A 241 -3.16 24.40 -26.22
N PRO A 242 -2.17 25.27 -26.50
CA PRO A 242 -1.03 24.92 -27.34
C PRO A 242 -0.28 23.69 -26.79
N ASN A 243 0.22 22.82 -27.68
CA ASN A 243 0.97 21.61 -27.28
C ASN A 243 2.29 21.93 -26.55
N ASN A 244 2.84 23.12 -26.73
CA ASN A 244 4.07 23.56 -26.11
C ASN A 244 3.84 24.50 -24.91
N VAL A 245 2.64 24.50 -24.33
CA VAL A 245 2.36 25.29 -23.15
C VAL A 245 3.32 24.92 -22.01
N TYR A 246 3.84 25.94 -21.36
CA TYR A 246 4.65 25.79 -20.15
C TYR A 246 3.94 26.45 -18.98
N VAL A 247 3.75 25.69 -17.93
CA VAL A 247 3.26 26.18 -16.65
C VAL A 247 4.40 26.07 -15.66
N GLU A 248 4.88 27.20 -15.17
CA GLU A 248 5.99 27.21 -14.23
C GLU A 248 5.64 26.45 -12.94
N PRO A 249 6.52 25.56 -12.48
CA PRO A 249 6.28 24.89 -11.20
C PRO A 249 6.25 25.89 -10.07
N VAL A 250 5.15 25.93 -9.34
CA VAL A 250 4.98 26.84 -8.20
C VAL A 250 6.01 26.50 -7.13
N PRO A 251 6.83 27.46 -6.67
CA PRO A 251 7.74 27.25 -5.57
C PRO A 251 6.98 26.84 -4.30
N ARG A 252 7.34 25.69 -3.73
CA ARG A 252 6.71 25.16 -2.52
C ARG A 252 7.74 25.09 -1.40
N LYS A 253 7.33 25.44 -0.19
CA LYS A 253 8.15 25.13 0.99
C LYS A 253 8.25 23.63 1.19
N ALA A 254 9.38 23.15 1.66
CA ALA A 254 9.57 21.73 1.94
C ALA A 254 8.49 21.14 2.88
N GLU A 255 8.00 21.95 3.81
CA GLU A 255 6.98 21.58 4.80
C GLU A 255 5.54 21.67 4.28
N ASP A 256 5.31 22.27 3.11
CA ASP A 256 3.97 22.37 2.52
C ASP A 256 3.40 20.98 2.24
N THR A 257 2.09 20.85 2.35
CA THR A 257 1.39 19.60 2.05
C THR A 257 1.40 19.33 0.55
N LEU A 258 1.89 18.16 0.15
CA LEU A 258 1.86 17.69 -1.23
C LEU A 258 0.52 17.04 -1.56
N PHE A 259 0.09 16.12 -0.72
CA PHE A 259 -1.17 15.41 -0.89
C PHE A 259 -1.77 14.97 0.45
N ILE A 260 -3.06 14.67 0.39
CA ILE A 260 -3.82 14.02 1.46
C ILE A 260 -4.27 12.66 0.93
N LEU A 261 -3.92 11.59 1.63
CA LEU A 261 -4.41 10.26 1.31
C LEU A 261 -5.18 9.69 2.49
N TYR A 262 -6.44 9.37 2.27
CA TYR A 262 -7.32 8.86 3.31
C TYR A 262 -7.13 7.36 3.51
N SER A 263 -6.96 6.95 4.75
CA SER A 263 -6.96 5.55 5.15
C SER A 263 -8.16 5.25 6.06
N SER A 264 -8.64 4.01 6.01
CA SER A 264 -9.69 3.55 6.92
C SER A 264 -9.18 3.52 8.36
N GLY A 265 -9.92 4.15 9.26
CA GLY A 265 -9.70 4.04 10.70
C GLY A 265 -10.51 2.89 11.28
N THR A 266 -10.06 2.32 12.41
CA THR A 266 -10.80 1.30 13.17
C THR A 266 -12.09 1.84 13.79
N THR A 267 -12.24 3.16 13.87
CA THR A 267 -13.33 3.87 14.57
C THR A 267 -14.03 4.89 13.68
N GLY A 268 -14.54 4.48 12.52
CA GLY A 268 -15.49 5.27 11.74
C GLY A 268 -14.85 6.20 10.71
N LYS A 269 -14.61 7.48 11.01
CA LYS A 269 -14.20 8.50 10.04
C LYS A 269 -12.81 8.22 9.45
N PRO A 270 -12.62 8.29 8.12
CA PRO A 270 -11.29 8.14 7.49
C PRO A 270 -10.28 9.16 8.02
N LYS A 271 -9.01 8.77 8.07
CA LYS A 271 -7.89 9.64 8.45
C LYS A 271 -7.29 10.27 7.20
N GLY A 272 -7.25 11.58 7.12
CA GLY A 272 -6.58 12.31 6.04
C GLY A 272 -5.08 12.44 6.31
N ILE A 273 -4.30 11.48 5.85
CA ILE A 273 -2.85 11.45 6.06
C ILE A 273 -2.19 12.45 5.12
N MET A 274 -1.42 13.39 5.70
CA MET A 274 -0.70 14.42 4.95
C MET A 274 0.77 14.08 4.79
N HIS A 275 1.29 14.25 3.57
CA HIS A 275 2.72 14.20 3.29
C HIS A 275 3.25 15.53 2.79
N SER A 276 4.48 15.85 3.20
CA SER A 276 5.15 17.10 2.84
C SER A 276 5.78 17.02 1.44
N VAL A 277 5.98 18.19 0.83
CA VAL A 277 6.65 18.29 -0.49
C VAL A 277 8.10 17.82 -0.41
N GLY A 278 8.90 18.39 0.49
CA GLY A 278 10.34 18.15 0.53
C GLY A 278 10.73 16.87 1.24
N GLY A 279 10.19 16.64 2.43
CA GLY A 279 10.51 15.46 3.23
C GLY A 279 10.12 14.15 2.52
N TYR A 280 8.91 14.09 1.98
CA TYR A 280 8.45 12.94 1.21
C TYR A 280 9.33 12.72 -0.03
N MET A 281 9.63 13.77 -0.80
CA MET A 281 10.48 13.68 -2.00
C MET A 281 11.86 13.09 -1.68
N VAL A 282 12.53 13.59 -0.65
CA VAL A 282 13.87 13.09 -0.27
C VAL A 282 13.80 11.65 0.20
N TRP A 283 12.81 11.32 1.03
CA TRP A 283 12.64 9.97 1.57
C TRP A 283 12.38 8.93 0.49
N ILE A 284 11.42 9.19 -0.41
CA ILE A 284 11.06 8.23 -1.46
C ILE A 284 12.20 8.05 -2.48
N TYR A 285 12.96 9.12 -2.76
CA TYR A 285 14.11 9.04 -3.64
C TYR A 285 15.16 8.04 -3.12
N TRP A 286 15.56 8.19 -1.85
CA TRP A 286 16.60 7.34 -1.27
C TRP A 286 16.08 5.96 -0.91
N SER A 287 14.89 5.86 -0.33
CA SER A 287 14.25 4.58 -0.06
C SER A 287 14.12 3.73 -1.32
N PHE A 288 13.68 4.33 -2.42
CA PHE A 288 13.61 3.67 -3.72
C PHE A 288 14.97 3.20 -4.22
N LYS A 289 15.98 4.06 -4.13
CA LYS A 289 17.34 3.73 -4.55
C LYS A 289 17.92 2.56 -3.77
N TRP A 290 17.72 2.52 -2.47
CA TRP A 290 18.22 1.42 -1.63
C TRP A 290 17.46 0.12 -1.85
N THR A 291 16.14 0.20 -1.97
CA THR A 291 15.25 -0.95 -2.03
C THR A 291 15.24 -1.62 -3.40
N TRP A 292 15.32 -0.85 -4.47
CA TRP A 292 15.13 -1.35 -5.82
C TRP A 292 16.38 -1.30 -6.69
N ASP A 293 17.46 -0.64 -6.25
CA ASP A 293 18.70 -0.52 -7.01
C ASP A 293 18.45 -0.14 -8.48
N PRO A 294 17.79 1.01 -8.74
CA PRO A 294 17.29 1.33 -10.07
C PRO A 294 18.43 1.46 -11.09
N ARG A 295 18.24 0.86 -12.25
CA ARG A 295 19.14 0.85 -13.39
C ARG A 295 18.50 1.58 -14.57
N PRO A 296 19.31 2.14 -15.50
CA PRO A 296 18.78 2.89 -16.64
C PRO A 296 17.83 2.11 -17.55
N ASP A 297 17.96 0.80 -17.61
CA ASP A 297 17.17 -0.11 -18.43
C ASP A 297 16.02 -0.80 -17.68
N ASP A 298 15.79 -0.44 -16.43
CA ASP A 298 14.71 -1.03 -15.65
C ASP A 298 13.33 -0.65 -16.18
N ILE A 299 12.45 -1.64 -16.15
CA ILE A 299 11.02 -1.52 -16.35
C ILE A 299 10.36 -2.07 -15.10
N MET A 300 9.82 -1.18 -14.29
CA MET A 300 9.17 -1.54 -13.04
C MET A 300 7.66 -1.68 -13.24
N TRP A 301 7.12 -2.77 -12.75
CA TRP A 301 5.69 -2.90 -12.60
C TRP A 301 5.31 -3.10 -11.15
N THR A 302 4.77 -2.06 -10.58
CA THR A 302 4.07 -2.11 -9.29
C THR A 302 2.61 -2.44 -9.60
N ALA A 303 2.24 -3.71 -9.41
CA ALA A 303 0.90 -4.21 -9.66
C ALA A 303 -0.03 -3.84 -8.49
N ALA A 304 -0.25 -2.55 -8.33
CA ALA A 304 -1.07 -1.92 -7.32
C ALA A 304 -1.85 -0.76 -7.95
N ASP A 305 -2.77 -0.17 -7.20
CA ASP A 305 -3.54 0.98 -7.65
C ASP A 305 -2.96 2.29 -7.09
N VAL A 306 -2.96 3.34 -7.93
CA VAL A 306 -2.51 4.68 -7.54
C VAL A 306 -3.43 5.31 -6.47
N GLY A 307 -4.64 4.82 -6.30
CA GLY A 307 -5.53 5.20 -5.20
C GLY A 307 -4.99 4.86 -3.79
N TRP A 308 -3.87 4.14 -3.72
CA TRP A 308 -3.17 3.80 -2.48
C TRP A 308 -1.78 4.40 -2.45
N ILE A 309 -1.16 4.44 -1.26
CA ILE A 309 0.19 4.99 -1.12
C ILE A 309 1.23 4.22 -1.94
N THR A 310 1.06 2.92 -2.10
CA THR A 310 1.97 2.11 -2.92
C THR A 310 2.02 2.63 -4.36
N GLY A 311 0.89 2.95 -4.93
CA GLY A 311 0.82 3.55 -6.27
C GLY A 311 1.37 4.97 -6.33
N HIS A 312 1.06 5.82 -5.34
CA HIS A 312 1.64 7.18 -5.25
C HIS A 312 3.14 7.13 -5.30
N THR A 313 3.75 6.31 -4.45
CA THR A 313 5.21 6.25 -4.31
C THR A 313 5.88 5.47 -5.43
N TYR A 314 5.37 4.27 -5.76
CA TYR A 314 6.09 3.32 -6.63
C TYR A 314 5.57 3.22 -8.06
N ILE A 315 4.48 3.91 -8.41
CA ILE A 315 4.04 4.08 -9.79
C ILE A 315 4.29 5.51 -10.27
N VAL A 316 4.06 6.50 -9.41
CA VAL A 316 4.13 7.91 -9.80
C VAL A 316 5.45 8.55 -9.39
N TYR A 317 5.62 8.89 -8.12
CA TYR A 317 6.68 9.82 -7.73
C TYR A 317 8.09 9.23 -7.76
N ALA A 318 8.34 8.09 -7.13
CA ALA A 318 9.71 7.58 -7.00
C ALA A 318 10.31 7.10 -8.33
N PRO A 319 9.62 6.33 -9.18
CA PRO A 319 10.16 5.97 -10.50
C PRO A 319 10.49 7.19 -11.37
N LEU A 320 9.62 8.22 -11.36
CA LEU A 320 9.85 9.44 -12.14
C LEU A 320 11.03 10.26 -11.61
N LEU A 321 11.23 10.30 -10.29
CA LEU A 321 12.43 10.91 -9.69
C LEU A 321 13.73 10.22 -10.10
N HIS A 322 13.68 8.95 -10.50
CA HIS A 322 14.83 8.17 -10.94
C HIS A 322 14.93 7.98 -12.46
N GLY A 323 14.01 8.55 -13.23
CA GLY A 323 13.99 8.35 -14.68
C GLY A 323 13.73 6.90 -15.10
N VAL A 324 13.01 6.13 -14.30
CA VAL A 324 12.67 4.73 -14.53
C VAL A 324 11.37 4.61 -15.33
N THR A 325 11.28 3.59 -16.17
CA THR A 325 10.05 3.22 -16.89
C THR A 325 9.14 2.41 -16.00
N SER A 326 7.84 2.72 -16.00
CA SER A 326 6.82 1.97 -15.26
C SER A 326 5.77 1.39 -16.19
N VAL A 327 5.22 0.24 -15.80
CA VAL A 327 4.02 -0.34 -16.40
C VAL A 327 2.81 0.08 -15.57
N MET A 328 1.73 0.46 -16.24
CA MET A 328 0.42 0.71 -15.65
C MET A 328 -0.62 -0.18 -16.30
N TYR A 329 -1.44 -0.84 -15.51
CA TYR A 329 -2.50 -1.72 -16.00
C TYR A 329 -3.87 -1.31 -15.44
N GLU A 330 -4.83 -1.05 -16.34
CA GLU A 330 -6.24 -0.89 -15.99
C GLU A 330 -6.93 -2.24 -16.16
N GLY A 331 -7.23 -2.90 -15.07
CA GLY A 331 -7.99 -4.16 -15.14
C GLY A 331 -7.74 -5.10 -13.97
N ALA A 332 -8.45 -6.21 -13.95
CA ALA A 332 -8.24 -7.26 -12.98
C ALA A 332 -7.01 -8.11 -13.35
N PRO A 333 -6.20 -8.52 -12.37
CA PRO A 333 -4.94 -9.22 -12.63
C PRO A 333 -5.12 -10.62 -13.23
N ASP A 334 -6.32 -11.18 -13.12
CA ASP A 334 -6.69 -12.52 -13.52
C ASP A 334 -7.81 -12.54 -14.61
N TYR A 335 -7.97 -11.43 -15.33
CA TYR A 335 -8.95 -11.32 -16.42
C TYR A 335 -8.28 -10.92 -17.74
N PRO A 336 -8.61 -11.57 -18.88
CA PRO A 336 -9.64 -12.60 -19.07
C PRO A 336 -9.22 -14.02 -18.65
N ALA A 337 -7.96 -14.21 -18.26
CA ALA A 337 -7.42 -15.50 -17.85
C ALA A 337 -6.46 -15.36 -16.67
N PRO A 338 -6.22 -16.44 -15.91
CA PRO A 338 -5.35 -16.43 -14.71
C PRO A 338 -3.90 -15.99 -14.96
N ASP A 339 -3.41 -16.01 -16.19
CA ASP A 339 -2.05 -15.62 -16.58
C ASP A 339 -1.93 -14.18 -17.11
N ARG A 340 -2.98 -13.38 -17.01
CA ARG A 340 -2.97 -12.00 -17.53
C ARG A 340 -1.80 -11.17 -16.99
N VAL A 341 -1.50 -11.30 -15.74
CA VAL A 341 -0.35 -10.63 -15.10
C VAL A 341 0.97 -11.06 -15.75
N TRP A 342 1.14 -12.35 -15.97
CA TRP A 342 2.40 -12.88 -16.55
C TRP A 342 2.54 -12.54 -18.02
N GLU A 343 1.43 -12.51 -18.75
CA GLU A 343 1.39 -12.02 -20.14
C GLU A 343 1.87 -10.57 -20.24
N ILE A 344 1.41 -9.70 -19.36
CA ILE A 344 1.82 -8.28 -19.31
C ILE A 344 3.30 -8.16 -18.91
N ALA A 345 3.74 -8.91 -17.91
CA ALA A 345 5.14 -8.92 -17.47
C ALA A 345 6.09 -9.36 -18.59
N GLU A 346 5.74 -10.40 -19.34
CA GLU A 346 6.48 -10.88 -20.51
C GLU A 346 6.49 -9.85 -21.64
N LYS A 347 5.30 -9.32 -21.99
CA LYS A 347 5.12 -8.35 -23.08
C LYS A 347 6.02 -7.13 -22.94
N TYR A 348 6.08 -6.57 -21.76
CA TYR A 348 6.85 -5.35 -21.49
C TYR A 348 8.26 -5.62 -20.97
N ARG A 349 8.67 -6.89 -20.87
CA ARG A 349 9.99 -7.27 -20.35
C ARG A 349 10.27 -6.65 -18.98
N VAL A 350 9.30 -6.78 -18.08
CA VAL A 350 9.39 -6.23 -16.72
C VAL A 350 10.64 -6.75 -16.00
N THR A 351 11.38 -5.85 -15.39
CA THR A 351 12.62 -6.17 -14.64
C THR A 351 12.43 -6.17 -13.14
N ILE A 352 11.46 -5.41 -12.64
CA ILE A 352 11.10 -5.33 -11.22
C ILE A 352 9.58 -5.51 -11.12
N PHE A 353 9.16 -6.55 -10.41
CA PHE A 353 7.76 -6.85 -10.19
C PHE A 353 7.41 -6.77 -8.70
N TYR A 354 6.48 -5.88 -8.35
CA TYR A 354 6.10 -5.54 -6.98
C TYR A 354 4.60 -5.65 -6.79
N THR A 355 4.16 -6.54 -5.92
CA THR A 355 2.73 -6.82 -5.70
C THR A 355 2.44 -7.24 -4.26
N SER A 356 1.18 -7.51 -3.95
CA SER A 356 0.76 -7.92 -2.60
C SER A 356 0.84 -9.43 -2.40
N PRO A 357 1.07 -9.91 -1.16
CA PRO A 357 0.95 -11.33 -0.82
C PRO A 357 -0.42 -11.93 -1.18
N THR A 358 -1.50 -11.16 -1.05
CA THR A 358 -2.83 -11.59 -1.49
C THR A 358 -2.88 -11.92 -2.99
N ALA A 359 -2.28 -11.09 -3.84
CA ALA A 359 -2.19 -11.38 -5.28
C ALA A 359 -1.35 -12.64 -5.54
N ILE A 360 -0.23 -12.80 -4.83
CA ILE A 360 0.64 -13.97 -4.95
C ILE A 360 -0.10 -15.25 -4.56
N ARG A 361 -0.87 -15.22 -3.47
CA ARG A 361 -1.72 -16.36 -3.07
C ARG A 361 -2.76 -16.71 -4.14
N LEU A 362 -3.35 -15.71 -4.77
CA LEU A 362 -4.28 -15.91 -5.88
C LEU A 362 -3.60 -16.62 -7.06
N PHE A 363 -2.41 -16.16 -7.44
CA PHE A 363 -1.64 -16.78 -8.53
C PHE A 363 -1.22 -18.21 -8.20
N ARG A 364 -0.80 -18.45 -6.97
CA ARG A 364 -0.51 -19.79 -6.46
C ARG A 364 -1.73 -20.71 -6.50
N LYS A 365 -2.90 -20.18 -6.17
CA LYS A 365 -4.17 -20.92 -6.22
C LYS A 365 -4.51 -21.40 -7.63
N TYR A 366 -4.24 -20.58 -8.64
CA TYR A 366 -4.46 -20.96 -10.04
C TYR A 366 -3.49 -22.03 -10.53
N GLY A 367 -2.28 -22.08 -10.01
CA GLY A 367 -1.28 -23.11 -10.29
C GLY A 367 -0.06 -22.62 -11.08
N ASP A 368 1.01 -23.38 -10.95
CA ASP A 368 2.32 -23.06 -11.53
C ASP A 368 2.31 -22.97 -13.05
N GLU A 369 1.44 -23.76 -13.69
CA GLU A 369 1.38 -23.86 -15.15
C GLU A 369 1.05 -22.53 -15.83
N TRP A 370 0.27 -21.68 -15.19
CA TRP A 370 -0.07 -20.37 -15.70
C TRP A 370 1.14 -19.43 -15.72
N VAL A 371 2.03 -19.57 -14.74
CA VAL A 371 3.30 -18.82 -14.69
C VAL A 371 4.27 -19.35 -15.75
N LYS A 372 4.41 -20.67 -15.85
CA LYS A 372 5.38 -21.35 -16.73
C LYS A 372 5.11 -21.18 -18.23
N LYS A 373 3.91 -20.74 -18.61
CA LYS A 373 3.57 -20.38 -19.99
C LYS A 373 4.33 -19.15 -20.51
N HIS A 374 4.90 -18.35 -19.62
CA HIS A 374 5.46 -17.03 -19.94
C HIS A 374 6.95 -16.97 -19.64
N ASP A 375 7.68 -16.22 -20.47
CA ASP A 375 9.09 -15.91 -20.24
C ASP A 375 9.23 -14.73 -19.28
N LEU A 376 9.52 -15.03 -18.02
CA LEU A 376 9.74 -14.04 -16.97
C LEU A 376 11.24 -13.80 -16.68
N SER A 377 12.12 -14.24 -17.57
CA SER A 377 13.58 -14.14 -17.39
C SER A 377 14.10 -12.71 -17.30
N SER A 378 13.34 -11.72 -17.77
CA SER A 378 13.71 -10.30 -17.63
C SER A 378 13.63 -9.79 -16.20
N ILE A 379 12.81 -10.41 -15.34
CA ILE A 379 12.67 -10.01 -13.94
C ILE A 379 13.99 -10.27 -13.20
N ARG A 380 14.52 -9.23 -12.57
CA ARG A 380 15.72 -9.30 -11.73
C ARG A 380 15.42 -9.20 -10.23
N LEU A 381 14.32 -8.51 -9.87
CA LEU A 381 13.83 -8.36 -8.50
C LEU A 381 12.33 -8.62 -8.45
N LEU A 382 11.91 -9.35 -7.44
CA LEU A 382 10.52 -9.50 -7.03
C LEU A 382 10.27 -8.70 -5.76
N GLY A 383 9.05 -8.29 -5.51
CA GLY A 383 8.74 -7.58 -4.27
C GLY A 383 7.35 -7.86 -3.74
N THR A 384 7.18 -7.59 -2.45
CA THR A 384 5.90 -7.76 -1.73
C THR A 384 5.58 -6.57 -0.85
N VAL A 385 4.32 -6.23 -0.76
CA VAL A 385 3.83 -5.06 -0.05
C VAL A 385 2.42 -5.25 0.50
N GLY A 386 2.13 -4.57 1.58
CA GLY A 386 0.78 -4.32 2.10
C GLY A 386 0.36 -5.20 3.26
N GLU A 387 0.93 -6.37 3.40
CA GLU A 387 0.70 -7.31 4.49
C GLU A 387 1.93 -8.21 4.66
N PRO A 388 2.10 -8.88 5.81
CA PRO A 388 3.15 -9.89 5.95
C PRO A 388 2.97 -11.01 4.93
N ILE A 389 4.07 -11.46 4.34
CA ILE A 389 4.06 -12.62 3.47
C ILE A 389 4.43 -13.87 4.27
N ASN A 390 3.61 -14.92 4.12
CA ASN A 390 3.93 -16.20 4.72
C ASN A 390 5.17 -16.88 4.10
N PRO A 391 6.00 -17.59 4.89
CA PRO A 391 7.17 -18.29 4.36
C PRO A 391 6.89 -19.23 3.18
N ASP A 392 5.79 -19.96 3.19
CA ASP A 392 5.45 -20.89 2.10
C ASP A 392 5.03 -20.17 0.81
N VAL A 393 4.33 -19.06 0.93
CA VAL A 393 3.98 -18.21 -0.21
C VAL A 393 5.22 -17.51 -0.76
N TRP A 394 6.12 -17.04 0.11
CA TRP A 394 7.42 -16.50 -0.25
C TRP A 394 8.26 -17.50 -1.04
N LYS A 395 8.34 -18.75 -0.56
CA LYS A 395 9.07 -19.84 -1.26
C LYS A 395 8.47 -20.13 -2.63
N TRP A 396 7.15 -20.23 -2.73
CA TRP A 396 6.48 -20.41 -4.01
C TRP A 396 6.80 -19.25 -4.99
N TYR A 397 6.72 -18.02 -4.51
CA TYR A 397 7.05 -16.83 -5.30
C TYR A 397 8.51 -16.88 -5.80
N TYR A 398 9.43 -17.22 -4.92
CA TYR A 398 10.85 -17.37 -5.25
C TYR A 398 11.11 -18.50 -6.25
N GLU A 399 10.54 -19.68 -6.00
CA GLU A 399 10.81 -20.88 -6.81
C GLU A 399 10.11 -20.86 -8.15
N VAL A 400 8.83 -20.45 -8.20
CA VAL A 400 8.00 -20.54 -9.41
C VAL A 400 8.10 -19.26 -10.25
N VAL A 401 7.87 -18.09 -9.68
CA VAL A 401 7.95 -16.82 -10.41
C VAL A 401 9.40 -16.40 -10.60
N GLY A 402 10.20 -16.52 -9.57
CA GLY A 402 11.62 -16.18 -9.55
C GLY A 402 12.57 -17.24 -10.10
N ASN A 403 12.05 -18.40 -10.53
CA ASN A 403 12.84 -19.54 -11.00
C ASN A 403 13.98 -19.95 -10.05
N GLY A 404 13.79 -19.75 -8.75
CA GLY A 404 14.79 -20.04 -7.72
C GLY A 404 16.04 -19.15 -7.76
N GLU A 405 16.00 -18.02 -8.47
CA GLU A 405 17.16 -17.16 -8.71
C GLU A 405 16.93 -15.70 -8.32
N LYS A 406 15.70 -15.22 -8.33
CA LYS A 406 15.39 -13.80 -8.18
C LYS A 406 15.15 -13.42 -6.72
N PRO A 407 15.91 -12.46 -6.15
CA PRO A 407 15.69 -12.00 -4.80
C PRO A 407 14.29 -11.42 -4.61
N ILE A 408 13.72 -11.66 -3.44
CA ILE A 408 12.44 -11.05 -3.03
C ILE A 408 12.72 -9.92 -2.07
N VAL A 409 12.25 -8.73 -2.44
CA VAL A 409 12.25 -7.52 -1.62
C VAL A 409 10.90 -7.46 -0.90
N ASP A 410 10.85 -8.05 0.27
CA ASP A 410 9.68 -7.97 1.16
C ASP A 410 9.74 -6.68 1.96
N THR A 411 8.71 -5.84 1.86
CA THR A 411 8.71 -4.50 2.44
C THR A 411 7.67 -4.35 3.53
N TRP A 412 8.07 -3.77 4.65
CA TRP A 412 7.12 -3.23 5.62
C TRP A 412 7.12 -1.70 5.58
N TRP A 413 5.93 -1.14 5.48
CA TRP A 413 5.66 0.29 5.57
C TRP A 413 4.15 0.58 5.56
N GLN A 414 3.80 1.83 5.67
CA GLN A 414 2.40 2.28 5.78
C GLN A 414 2.17 3.53 4.93
N THR A 415 0.92 3.90 4.74
CA THR A 415 0.56 5.20 4.16
C THR A 415 1.25 6.33 4.93
N GLU A 416 1.28 6.22 6.24
CA GLU A 416 1.89 7.17 7.17
C GLU A 416 3.40 7.34 7.01
N THR A 417 4.08 6.32 6.52
CA THR A 417 5.56 6.35 6.42
C THR A 417 6.08 6.81 5.06
N GLY A 418 5.22 6.89 4.08
CA GLY A 418 5.50 7.40 2.72
C GLY A 418 6.18 6.42 1.78
N ALA A 419 7.06 5.58 2.26
CA ALA A 419 7.77 4.55 1.50
C ALA A 419 8.25 3.43 2.43
N ALA A 420 8.90 2.42 1.88
CA ALA A 420 9.45 1.29 2.62
C ALA A 420 10.35 1.75 3.79
N MET A 421 10.16 1.13 4.93
CA MET A 421 10.87 1.41 6.19
C MET A 421 11.78 0.26 6.59
N ILE A 422 11.28 -0.97 6.46
CA ILE A 422 12.02 -2.20 6.74
C ILE A 422 11.93 -3.04 5.47
N ALA A 423 13.08 -3.31 4.88
CA ALA A 423 13.15 -4.03 3.62
C ALA A 423 14.58 -4.49 3.33
N PRO A 424 14.76 -5.51 2.49
CA PRO A 424 16.04 -5.73 1.80
C PRO A 424 16.46 -4.47 1.04
N ALA A 425 17.76 -4.20 1.04
CA ALA A 425 18.30 -3.00 0.40
C ALA A 425 19.41 -3.37 -0.62
N PRO A 426 19.07 -4.02 -1.73
CA PRO A 426 20.06 -4.42 -2.75
C PRO A 426 20.82 -3.24 -3.36
N GLY A 427 20.28 -2.03 -3.30
CA GLY A 427 20.99 -0.80 -3.70
C GLY A 427 22.15 -0.40 -2.77
N ILE A 428 22.21 -0.96 -1.57
CA ILE A 428 23.37 -0.86 -0.68
C ILE A 428 24.14 -2.16 -0.70
N ALA A 429 23.48 -3.25 -0.36
CA ALA A 429 24.04 -4.59 -0.38
C ALA A 429 22.92 -5.62 -0.33
N LEU A 430 23.03 -6.67 -1.15
CA LEU A 430 22.12 -7.80 -1.05
C LEU A 430 22.60 -8.71 0.10
N VAL A 431 21.75 -8.84 1.11
CA VAL A 431 22.01 -9.67 2.30
C VAL A 431 21.28 -11.02 2.18
N PRO A 432 21.66 -12.03 2.98
CA PRO A 432 20.90 -13.28 3.03
C PRO A 432 19.44 -13.02 3.36
N LEU A 433 18.52 -13.57 2.58
CA LEU A 433 17.08 -13.40 2.76
C LEU A 433 16.50 -14.57 3.56
N LYS A 434 15.61 -14.26 4.48
CA LYS A 434 14.86 -15.25 5.25
C LYS A 434 13.39 -15.22 4.81
N PRO A 435 12.81 -16.33 4.35
CA PRO A 435 11.43 -16.35 3.89
C PRO A 435 10.45 -15.81 4.94
N GLY A 436 9.71 -14.74 4.59
CA GLY A 436 8.75 -14.09 5.46
C GLY A 436 9.29 -12.95 6.32
N SER A 437 10.59 -12.68 6.31
CA SER A 437 11.16 -11.53 7.02
C SER A 437 11.27 -10.30 6.12
N ALA A 438 10.91 -9.14 6.66
CA ALA A 438 11.16 -7.85 6.03
C ALA A 438 12.62 -7.39 6.14
N THR A 439 13.49 -8.15 6.78
CA THR A 439 14.94 -7.96 6.87
C THR A 439 15.33 -6.91 7.91
N PHE A 440 15.92 -5.80 7.48
CA PHE A 440 16.45 -4.75 8.38
C PHE A 440 15.77 -3.40 8.15
N PRO A 441 15.77 -2.53 9.17
CA PRO A 441 15.43 -1.13 8.96
C PRO A 441 16.35 -0.48 7.92
N LEU A 442 15.74 0.31 7.03
CA LEU A 442 16.48 1.11 6.07
C LEU A 442 17.25 2.25 6.78
N PRO A 443 18.29 2.82 6.15
CA PRO A 443 18.94 4.01 6.69
C PRO A 443 17.93 5.12 7.00
N GLY A 444 18.08 5.78 8.12
CA GLY A 444 17.15 6.80 8.64
C GLY A 444 16.00 6.27 9.49
N VAL A 445 15.86 4.95 9.61
CA VAL A 445 14.77 4.31 10.36
C VAL A 445 15.31 3.68 11.65
N ASP A 446 15.01 4.31 12.78
CA ASP A 446 15.35 3.78 14.11
C ASP A 446 14.19 2.92 14.63
N ALA A 447 14.07 1.72 14.05
CA ALA A 447 13.02 0.77 14.40
C ALA A 447 13.48 -0.22 15.47
N ASP A 448 12.58 -0.58 16.38
CA ASP A 448 12.80 -1.65 17.36
C ASP A 448 11.49 -2.37 17.69
N VAL A 449 11.62 -3.51 18.36
CA VAL A 449 10.51 -4.28 18.91
C VAL A 449 10.53 -4.15 20.42
N VAL A 450 9.42 -3.71 21.00
CA VAL A 450 9.32 -3.42 22.44
C VAL A 450 8.17 -4.20 23.09
N ASP A 451 8.29 -4.40 24.39
CA ASP A 451 7.23 -4.98 25.22
C ASP A 451 6.11 -3.96 25.54
N ASP A 452 5.15 -4.34 26.36
CA ASP A 452 4.04 -3.47 26.80
C ASP A 452 4.49 -2.21 27.55
N LYS A 453 5.69 -2.24 28.13
CA LYS A 453 6.27 -1.12 28.88
C LYS A 453 7.12 -0.21 28.00
N GLY A 454 7.32 -0.59 26.74
CA GLY A 454 8.18 0.13 25.82
C GLY A 454 9.67 -0.22 25.92
N GLU A 455 10.01 -1.29 26.65
CA GLU A 455 11.36 -1.78 26.76
C GLU A 455 11.70 -2.75 25.62
N PRO A 456 12.93 -2.74 25.09
CA PRO A 456 13.34 -3.64 24.03
C PRO A 456 13.12 -5.10 24.41
N THR A 457 12.51 -5.89 23.51
CA THR A 457 12.35 -7.33 23.68
C THR A 457 13.69 -8.06 23.50
N ARG A 458 13.81 -9.26 24.06
CA ARG A 458 14.92 -10.15 23.75
C ARG A 458 14.76 -10.72 22.33
N PRO A 459 15.85 -11.12 21.68
CA PRO A 459 15.74 -11.84 20.40
C PRO A 459 14.78 -13.03 20.49
N GLY A 460 13.88 -13.14 19.52
CA GLY A 460 12.84 -14.18 19.48
C GLY A 460 11.59 -13.89 20.30
N GLU A 461 11.59 -12.87 21.15
CA GLU A 461 10.38 -12.42 21.86
C GLU A 461 9.52 -11.51 20.99
N ARG A 462 8.21 -11.74 21.02
CA ARG A 462 7.23 -10.93 20.31
C ARG A 462 6.97 -9.62 21.02
N GLY A 463 6.71 -8.58 20.26
CA GLY A 463 6.38 -7.27 20.82
C GLY A 463 5.80 -6.32 19.79
N TYR A 464 5.77 -5.06 20.15
CA TYR A 464 5.25 -3.99 19.31
C TYR A 464 6.38 -3.33 18.54
N LEU A 465 6.16 -3.19 17.22
CA LEU A 465 7.08 -2.38 16.41
C LEU A 465 6.95 -0.91 16.80
N VAL A 466 8.07 -0.24 16.94
CA VAL A 466 8.14 1.20 17.19
C VAL A 466 9.22 1.84 16.33
N ILE A 467 9.07 3.13 16.04
CA ILE A 467 10.07 3.96 15.40
C ILE A 467 10.45 5.09 16.38
N ARG A 468 11.71 5.11 16.80
CA ARG A 468 12.17 6.00 17.87
C ARG A 468 12.53 7.40 17.45
N LYS A 469 12.85 7.60 16.16
CA LYS A 469 13.29 8.90 15.63
C LYS A 469 12.47 9.29 14.43
N PRO A 470 12.25 10.59 14.18
CA PRO A 470 11.59 11.05 12.97
C PRO A 470 12.42 10.71 11.72
N TRP A 471 11.75 10.56 10.60
CA TRP A 471 12.33 10.35 9.28
C TRP A 471 11.70 11.31 8.27
N PRO A 472 12.38 11.67 7.18
CA PRO A 472 11.90 12.73 6.29
C PRO A 472 10.54 12.45 5.62
N GLY A 473 10.25 11.19 5.32
CA GLY A 473 9.00 10.77 4.67
C GLY A 473 7.83 10.50 5.60
N MET A 474 7.96 10.84 6.88
CA MET A 474 6.86 10.69 7.83
C MET A 474 5.69 11.60 7.48
N LEU A 475 4.48 11.15 7.83
CA LEU A 475 3.31 12.03 7.76
C LEU A 475 3.56 13.28 8.62
N ILE A 476 3.05 14.41 8.14
CA ILE A 476 3.18 15.70 8.86
C ILE A 476 1.99 16.00 9.76
N GLY A 477 0.99 15.13 9.77
CA GLY A 477 -0.21 15.24 10.56
C GLY A 477 -1.40 14.56 9.88
N LEU A 478 -2.56 14.67 10.53
CA LEU A 478 -3.84 14.34 9.97
C LEU A 478 -4.60 15.61 9.61
N TRP A 479 -5.14 15.68 8.41
CA TRP A 479 -5.85 16.85 7.92
C TRP A 479 -6.99 17.26 8.84
N GLY A 480 -6.90 18.49 9.36
CA GLY A 480 -7.93 19.06 10.25
C GLY A 480 -8.05 18.42 11.63
N ASP A 481 -7.18 17.47 12.01
CA ASP A 481 -7.30 16.74 13.29
C ASP A 481 -5.94 16.45 13.96
N PRO A 482 -5.26 17.49 14.48
CA PRO A 482 -3.96 17.33 15.13
C PRO A 482 -4.02 16.50 16.41
N GLN A 483 -5.14 16.50 17.12
CA GLN A 483 -5.31 15.71 18.34
C GLN A 483 -5.41 14.21 18.02
N ARG A 484 -6.09 13.84 16.95
CA ARG A 484 -6.16 12.45 16.50
C ARG A 484 -4.79 11.94 16.05
N TYR A 485 -3.97 12.79 15.41
CA TYR A 485 -2.58 12.48 15.05
C TYR A 485 -1.77 12.07 16.28
N ILE A 486 -1.83 12.85 17.36
CA ILE A 486 -1.12 12.55 18.61
C ILE A 486 -1.65 11.25 19.21
N ARG A 487 -2.96 11.14 19.40
CA ARG A 487 -3.58 9.95 20.03
C ARG A 487 -3.28 8.66 19.25
N THR A 488 -3.33 8.70 17.93
CA THR A 488 -3.21 7.51 17.09
C THR A 488 -1.77 6.98 17.04
N TYR A 489 -0.79 7.87 16.91
CA TYR A 489 0.57 7.46 16.56
C TYR A 489 1.61 7.67 17.65
N TRP A 490 1.33 8.54 18.63
CA TRP A 490 2.36 9.01 19.54
C TRP A 490 2.05 8.81 21.03
N GLN A 491 0.83 8.42 21.37
CA GLN A 491 0.42 8.36 22.77
C GLN A 491 0.96 7.13 23.51
N ARG A 492 1.02 5.99 22.84
CA ARG A 492 1.19 4.69 23.52
C ARG A 492 2.53 4.54 24.25
N PHE A 493 3.63 4.85 23.59
CA PHE A 493 4.97 4.62 24.13
C PHE A 493 5.77 5.89 24.37
N SER A 494 5.22 7.04 24.03
CA SER A 494 5.86 8.32 24.28
C SER A 494 5.76 8.71 25.75
N LYS A 495 6.76 9.45 26.21
CA LYS A 495 6.84 10.07 27.54
C LYS A 495 7.12 11.56 27.36
N PRO A 496 6.11 12.37 27.05
CA PRO A 496 6.28 13.79 26.70
C PRO A 496 7.00 14.60 27.79
N ASP A 497 6.72 14.30 29.07
CA ASP A 497 7.37 14.96 30.22
C ASP A 497 8.86 14.69 30.29
N GLU A 498 9.33 13.60 29.70
CA GLU A 498 10.75 13.24 29.58
C GLU A 498 11.36 13.68 28.22
N GLY A 499 10.54 14.31 27.33
CA GLY A 499 10.95 14.67 25.98
C GLY A 499 11.08 13.49 25.03
N VAL A 500 10.48 12.33 25.36
CA VAL A 500 10.56 11.10 24.57
C VAL A 500 9.31 10.94 23.71
N TRP A 501 9.51 10.90 22.39
CA TRP A 501 8.45 10.73 21.42
C TRP A 501 8.73 9.53 20.54
N ILE A 502 7.81 8.55 20.55
CA ILE A 502 7.96 7.27 19.88
C ILE A 502 6.76 7.04 18.96
N TYR A 503 7.02 6.86 17.68
CA TYR A 503 6.01 6.53 16.70
C TYR A 503 5.56 5.07 16.83
N TYR A 504 4.25 4.87 16.95
CA TYR A 504 3.61 3.57 17.08
C TYR A 504 2.75 3.25 15.86
N PRO A 505 3.21 2.35 14.97
CA PRO A 505 2.47 1.98 13.76
C PRO A 505 1.29 1.01 14.00
N ALA A 506 1.14 0.52 15.24
CA ALA A 506 0.17 -0.50 15.62
C ALA A 506 0.40 -1.85 14.92
N ASP A 507 1.65 -2.21 14.67
CA ASP A 507 2.06 -3.51 14.16
C ASP A 507 2.82 -4.32 15.22
N TYR A 508 2.61 -5.64 15.18
CA TYR A 508 3.23 -6.60 16.07
C TYR A 508 4.35 -7.32 15.32
N ALA A 509 5.48 -7.53 15.98
CA ALA A 509 6.68 -8.02 15.34
C ALA A 509 7.55 -8.86 16.27
N VAL A 510 8.54 -9.51 15.69
CA VAL A 510 9.63 -10.16 16.40
C VAL A 510 10.95 -9.83 15.71
N LYS A 511 11.99 -9.63 16.49
CA LYS A 511 13.36 -9.49 16.01
C LYS A 511 14.13 -10.74 16.39
N ASP A 512 14.74 -11.42 15.42
CA ASP A 512 15.51 -12.63 15.67
C ASP A 512 16.95 -12.35 16.16
N GLU A 513 17.71 -13.40 16.43
CA GLU A 513 19.09 -13.29 16.93
C GLU A 513 20.04 -12.60 15.94
N ASP A 514 19.74 -12.66 14.64
CA ASP A 514 20.53 -12.00 13.60
C ASP A 514 20.09 -10.54 13.35
N GLY A 515 19.06 -10.07 14.07
CA GLY A 515 18.52 -8.72 13.94
C GLY A 515 17.47 -8.54 12.83
N TYR A 516 17.06 -9.63 12.19
CA TYR A 516 16.00 -9.61 11.18
C TYR A 516 14.64 -9.38 11.84
N ILE A 517 13.81 -8.55 11.23
CA ILE A 517 12.47 -8.23 11.72
C ILE A 517 11.40 -8.99 10.94
N TRP A 518 10.53 -9.65 11.68
CA TRP A 518 9.41 -10.43 11.18
C TRP A 518 8.12 -9.77 11.61
N MET A 519 7.27 -9.44 10.67
CA MET A 519 5.95 -8.85 10.94
C MET A 519 4.95 -9.95 11.26
N LEU A 520 4.21 -9.79 12.35
CA LEU A 520 3.25 -10.77 12.85
C LEU A 520 1.79 -10.31 12.69
N GLY A 521 1.58 -9.20 12.00
CA GLY A 521 0.26 -8.62 11.77
C GLY A 521 -0.01 -7.38 12.61
N ARG A 522 -1.26 -6.92 12.60
CA ARG A 522 -1.69 -5.74 13.35
C ARG A 522 -1.73 -6.03 14.85
N ALA A 523 -1.27 -5.09 15.65
CA ALA A 523 -1.25 -5.25 17.10
C ALA A 523 -2.68 -5.29 17.72
N ASP A 524 -3.66 -4.68 17.06
CA ASP A 524 -5.07 -4.74 17.43
C ASP A 524 -5.77 -6.06 17.02
N GLU A 525 -5.10 -6.87 16.20
CA GLU A 525 -5.56 -8.21 15.77
C GLU A 525 -4.86 -9.34 16.55
N VAL A 526 -3.98 -9.04 17.49
CA VAL A 526 -3.32 -10.02 18.35
C VAL A 526 -4.32 -10.65 19.31
N LEU A 527 -4.31 -11.97 19.38
CA LEU A 527 -5.16 -12.77 20.26
C LEU A 527 -4.54 -12.91 21.65
N ASN A 528 -5.38 -12.92 22.68
CA ASN A 528 -4.96 -13.28 24.03
C ASN A 528 -5.62 -14.61 24.43
N VAL A 529 -4.92 -15.70 24.14
CA VAL A 529 -5.40 -17.06 24.44
C VAL A 529 -4.75 -17.57 25.73
N ALA A 530 -5.53 -17.71 26.78
CA ALA A 530 -5.08 -18.19 28.10
C ALA A 530 -3.82 -17.43 28.62
N GLY A 531 -3.78 -16.10 28.42
CA GLY A 531 -2.66 -15.27 28.83
C GLY A 531 -1.49 -15.22 27.83
N HIS A 532 -1.55 -15.98 26.73
CA HIS A 532 -0.54 -15.95 25.68
C HIS A 532 -0.98 -15.07 24.53
N ARG A 533 -0.10 -14.20 24.10
CA ARG A 533 -0.34 -13.34 22.91
C ARG A 533 0.10 -14.05 21.64
N LEU A 534 -0.83 -14.19 20.71
CA LEU A 534 -0.63 -14.84 19.42
C LEU A 534 -1.03 -13.88 18.31
N GLY A 535 -0.17 -13.71 17.32
CA GLY A 535 -0.51 -12.97 16.11
C GLY A 535 -1.45 -13.81 15.23
N THR A 536 -2.50 -13.18 14.70
CA THR A 536 -3.40 -13.85 13.75
C THR A 536 -2.64 -14.39 12.55
N THR A 537 -1.67 -13.65 12.05
CA THR A 537 -0.81 -14.04 10.92
C THR A 537 -0.03 -15.31 11.20
N GLU A 538 0.48 -15.50 12.42
CA GLU A 538 1.23 -16.73 12.78
C GLU A 538 0.35 -17.98 12.68
N ILE A 539 -0.90 -17.86 13.10
CA ILE A 539 -1.86 -18.98 13.01
C ILE A 539 -2.27 -19.22 11.57
N GLU A 540 -2.50 -18.14 10.80
CA GLU A 540 -2.79 -18.22 9.37
C GLU A 540 -1.63 -18.88 8.61
N ASP A 541 -0.40 -18.54 8.93
CA ASP A 541 0.80 -19.13 8.35
C ASP A 541 0.87 -20.64 8.60
N ALA A 542 0.58 -21.07 9.82
CA ALA A 542 0.52 -22.48 10.15
C ALA A 542 -0.59 -23.21 9.38
N ILE A 543 -1.77 -22.61 9.24
CA ILE A 543 -2.88 -23.18 8.47
C ILE A 543 -2.51 -23.33 6.98
N LEU A 544 -1.84 -22.34 6.43
CA LEU A 544 -1.46 -22.30 5.01
C LEU A 544 -0.39 -23.34 4.64
N THR A 545 0.29 -23.94 5.60
CA THR A 545 1.20 -25.09 5.34
C THR A 545 0.43 -26.35 4.93
N HIS A 546 -0.87 -26.44 5.22
CA HIS A 546 -1.68 -27.57 4.79
C HIS A 546 -1.95 -27.53 3.28
N PRO A 547 -1.71 -28.65 2.55
CA PRO A 547 -1.80 -28.65 1.08
C PRO A 547 -3.17 -28.26 0.50
N ALA A 548 -4.25 -28.48 1.25
CA ALA A 548 -5.61 -28.17 0.81
C ALA A 548 -5.98 -26.69 0.91
N VAL A 549 -5.20 -25.88 1.65
CA VAL A 549 -5.56 -24.49 1.96
C VAL A 549 -5.01 -23.53 0.94
N ALA A 550 -5.88 -22.68 0.38
CA ALA A 550 -5.50 -21.59 -0.52
C ALA A 550 -5.33 -20.27 0.24
N GLU A 551 -6.27 -19.94 1.14
CA GLU A 551 -6.28 -18.72 1.93
C GLU A 551 -6.80 -19.01 3.33
N ALA A 552 -6.36 -18.25 4.31
CA ALA A 552 -6.86 -18.32 5.67
C ALA A 552 -6.92 -16.94 6.30
N ALA A 553 -7.94 -16.72 7.12
CA ALA A 553 -8.04 -15.57 8.00
C ALA A 553 -8.39 -16.05 9.42
N VAL A 554 -7.73 -15.48 10.41
CA VAL A 554 -7.94 -15.84 11.82
C VAL A 554 -8.36 -14.63 12.61
N VAL A 555 -9.36 -14.79 13.47
CA VAL A 555 -9.82 -13.75 14.41
C VAL A 555 -9.97 -14.36 15.81
N GLY A 556 -9.83 -13.52 16.84
CA GLY A 556 -10.14 -13.90 18.20
C GLY A 556 -11.64 -13.77 18.48
N ILE A 557 -12.24 -14.81 19.03
CA ILE A 557 -13.60 -14.78 19.56
C ILE A 557 -13.57 -15.01 21.06
N PRO A 558 -14.49 -14.38 21.83
CA PRO A 558 -14.52 -14.53 23.28
C PRO A 558 -14.70 -15.98 23.71
N ASP A 559 -13.97 -16.39 24.73
CA ASP A 559 -14.10 -17.69 25.41
C ASP A 559 -14.13 -17.47 26.91
N PRO A 560 -15.09 -18.08 27.64
CA PRO A 560 -15.27 -17.83 29.07
C PRO A 560 -14.10 -18.34 29.94
N ILE A 561 -13.29 -19.27 29.46
CA ILE A 561 -12.18 -19.87 30.21
C ILE A 561 -10.84 -19.29 29.76
N LYS A 562 -10.63 -19.17 28.45
CA LYS A 562 -9.33 -18.80 27.87
C LYS A 562 -9.21 -17.30 27.55
N GLY A 563 -10.29 -16.53 27.76
CA GLY A 563 -10.39 -15.13 27.36
C GLY A 563 -10.75 -15.00 25.88
N GLU A 564 -9.89 -15.42 25.00
CA GLU A 564 -10.14 -15.53 23.56
C GLU A 564 -9.68 -16.91 23.04
N VAL A 565 -10.30 -17.34 21.95
CA VAL A 565 -9.86 -18.50 21.16
C VAL A 565 -9.84 -18.14 19.69
N PRO A 566 -8.90 -18.73 18.89
CA PRO A 566 -8.87 -18.49 17.48
C PRO A 566 -10.06 -19.11 16.76
N LEU A 567 -10.67 -18.33 15.86
CA LEU A 567 -11.60 -18.79 14.82
C LEU A 567 -10.91 -18.64 13.47
N ALA A 568 -10.80 -19.72 12.71
CA ALA A 568 -10.24 -19.70 11.38
C ALA A 568 -11.33 -19.74 10.29
N VAL A 569 -11.18 -18.92 9.27
CA VAL A 569 -11.98 -18.95 8.04
C VAL A 569 -11.04 -19.31 6.89
N VAL A 570 -11.34 -20.37 6.18
CA VAL A 570 -10.44 -21.01 5.22
C VAL A 570 -11.08 -21.11 3.85
N VAL A 571 -10.30 -20.78 2.82
CA VAL A 571 -10.61 -21.03 1.42
C VAL A 571 -9.77 -22.19 0.94
N LEU A 572 -10.39 -23.22 0.42
CA LEU A 572 -9.72 -24.42 -0.09
C LEU A 572 -9.24 -24.23 -1.53
N ARG A 573 -8.17 -24.95 -1.87
CA ARG A 573 -7.72 -25.08 -3.25
C ARG A 573 -8.71 -25.91 -4.07
N ALA A 574 -8.68 -25.73 -5.38
CA ALA A 574 -9.45 -26.56 -6.30
C ALA A 574 -9.14 -28.05 -6.10
N GLY A 575 -10.17 -28.88 -6.12
CA GLY A 575 -10.05 -30.34 -5.90
C GLY A 575 -10.21 -30.79 -4.46
N PHE A 576 -10.33 -29.88 -3.51
CA PHE A 576 -10.62 -30.19 -2.11
C PHE A 576 -12.04 -29.76 -1.74
N THR A 577 -12.68 -30.56 -0.91
CA THR A 577 -14.04 -30.28 -0.41
C THR A 577 -14.04 -30.18 1.11
N PRO A 578 -14.86 -29.29 1.69
CA PRO A 578 -15.01 -29.20 3.14
C PRO A 578 -15.45 -30.55 3.76
N SER A 579 -14.78 -30.92 4.86
CA SER A 579 -15.15 -32.07 5.65
C SER A 579 -14.70 -31.91 7.09
N LYS A 580 -15.26 -32.72 8.01
CA LYS A 580 -14.82 -32.72 9.40
C LYS A 580 -13.41 -33.28 9.58
N GLU A 581 -13.05 -34.23 8.75
CA GLU A 581 -11.71 -34.82 8.68
C GLU A 581 -10.68 -33.74 8.29
N LEU A 582 -10.99 -32.95 7.24
CA LEU A 582 -10.12 -31.87 6.77
C LEU A 582 -9.98 -30.75 7.83
N GLU A 583 -11.06 -30.39 8.51
CA GLU A 583 -11.00 -29.47 9.65
C GLU A 583 -10.02 -29.97 10.73
N ASN A 584 -10.11 -31.25 11.09
CA ASN A 584 -9.23 -31.86 12.08
C ASN A 584 -7.78 -31.91 11.61
N GLU A 585 -7.54 -32.21 10.34
CA GLU A 585 -6.20 -32.19 9.74
C GLU A 585 -5.58 -30.77 9.81
N ILE A 586 -6.34 -29.75 9.48
CA ILE A 586 -5.90 -28.34 9.58
C ILE A 586 -5.58 -27.98 11.03
N LYS A 587 -6.44 -28.33 11.97
CA LYS A 587 -6.19 -28.12 13.41
C LYS A 587 -4.93 -28.84 13.89
N ASN A 588 -4.71 -30.07 13.45
CA ASN A 588 -3.50 -30.85 13.79
C ASN A 588 -2.25 -30.21 13.14
N THR A 589 -2.37 -29.66 11.95
CA THR A 589 -1.28 -28.93 11.30
C THR A 589 -0.86 -27.73 12.14
N VAL A 590 -1.81 -26.92 12.60
CA VAL A 590 -1.51 -25.79 13.50
C VAL A 590 -0.85 -26.26 14.80
N ARG A 591 -1.33 -27.35 15.39
CA ARG A 591 -0.74 -27.92 16.60
C ARG A 591 0.70 -28.30 16.40
N LYS A 592 1.04 -28.94 15.29
CA LYS A 592 2.41 -29.41 14.97
C LYS A 592 3.34 -28.26 14.57
N VAL A 593 2.85 -27.33 13.77
CA VAL A 593 3.68 -26.24 13.19
C VAL A 593 3.89 -25.13 14.19
N LEU A 594 2.88 -24.77 14.97
CA LEU A 594 2.94 -23.64 15.87
C LEU A 594 2.84 -24.06 17.35
N SER A 595 1.65 -24.37 17.85
CA SER A 595 1.47 -24.84 19.21
C SER A 595 0.03 -25.33 19.47
N PRO A 596 -0.21 -26.11 20.55
CA PRO A 596 -1.57 -26.49 20.95
C PRO A 596 -2.46 -25.29 21.33
N ILE A 597 -1.86 -24.19 21.83
CA ILE A 597 -2.61 -22.99 22.25
C ILE A 597 -3.17 -22.24 21.04
N ALA A 598 -2.46 -22.30 19.91
CA ALA A 598 -2.83 -21.62 18.67
C ALA A 598 -3.90 -22.36 17.85
N VAL A 599 -4.27 -23.57 18.23
CA VAL A 599 -5.24 -24.37 17.48
C VAL A 599 -6.59 -23.67 17.44
N PRO A 600 -7.15 -23.40 16.23
CA PRO A 600 -8.47 -22.81 16.12
C PRO A 600 -9.54 -23.65 16.83
N SER A 601 -10.41 -23.00 17.58
CA SER A 601 -11.58 -23.66 18.17
C SER A 601 -12.51 -24.16 17.08
N GLN A 602 -12.59 -23.43 15.97
CA GLN A 602 -13.41 -23.76 14.81
C GLN A 602 -12.70 -23.36 13.53
N VAL A 603 -12.94 -24.14 12.47
CA VAL A 603 -12.56 -23.82 11.08
C VAL A 603 -13.83 -23.73 10.24
N LEU A 604 -14.07 -22.58 9.65
CA LEU A 604 -15.17 -22.35 8.72
C LEU A 604 -14.61 -22.38 7.29
N PHE A 605 -15.28 -23.08 6.38
CA PHE A 605 -14.92 -23.11 4.97
C PHE A 605 -15.81 -22.17 4.17
N VAL A 606 -15.19 -21.29 3.39
CA VAL A 606 -15.87 -20.33 2.51
C VAL A 606 -15.20 -20.29 1.14
N ASN A 607 -15.89 -19.75 0.14
CA ASN A 607 -15.30 -19.59 -1.19
C ASN A 607 -14.44 -18.34 -1.33
N LYS A 608 -14.74 -17.30 -0.55
CA LYS A 608 -14.02 -16.03 -0.54
C LYS A 608 -13.87 -15.46 0.87
N LEU A 609 -12.75 -14.84 1.14
CA LEU A 609 -12.56 -14.00 2.33
C LEU A 609 -13.04 -12.57 2.05
N PRO A 610 -13.56 -11.86 3.07
CA PRO A 610 -13.85 -10.43 2.93
C PRO A 610 -12.54 -9.66 2.82
N LYS A 611 -12.38 -8.95 1.73
CA LYS A 611 -11.19 -8.17 1.41
C LYS A 611 -11.58 -6.76 1.02
N THR A 612 -10.67 -5.85 1.27
CA THR A 612 -10.73 -4.55 0.62
C THR A 612 -10.48 -4.73 -0.87
N ARG A 613 -10.87 -3.76 -1.67
CA ARG A 613 -10.57 -3.75 -3.12
C ARG A 613 -9.08 -3.72 -3.44
N SER A 614 -8.23 -3.38 -2.47
CA SER A 614 -6.77 -3.51 -2.55
C SER A 614 -6.26 -4.91 -2.17
N GLY A 615 -7.14 -5.83 -1.82
CA GLY A 615 -6.82 -7.21 -1.49
C GLY A 615 -6.49 -7.47 -0.02
N LYS A 616 -6.59 -6.49 0.87
CA LYS A 616 -6.39 -6.71 2.32
C LYS A 616 -7.57 -7.45 2.93
N ILE A 617 -7.29 -8.50 3.69
CA ILE A 617 -8.31 -9.23 4.45
C ILE A 617 -8.91 -8.32 5.52
N MET A 618 -10.23 -8.24 5.55
CA MET A 618 -10.98 -7.43 6.52
C MET A 618 -11.38 -8.28 7.72
N ARG A 619 -10.41 -8.66 8.56
CA ARG A 619 -10.61 -9.53 9.73
C ARG A 619 -11.64 -8.96 10.70
N ARG A 620 -11.76 -7.63 10.80
CA ARG A 620 -12.77 -7.00 11.63
C ARG A 620 -14.21 -7.38 11.25
N LEU A 621 -14.48 -7.61 9.96
CA LEU A 621 -15.80 -8.05 9.50
C LEU A 621 -16.08 -9.49 9.91
N ILE A 622 -15.07 -10.36 9.83
CA ILE A 622 -15.15 -11.74 10.30
C ILE A 622 -15.43 -11.74 11.81
N LYS A 623 -14.68 -10.94 12.57
CA LYS A 623 -14.87 -10.82 14.03
C LYS A 623 -16.26 -10.25 14.38
N ALA A 624 -16.72 -9.22 13.66
CA ALA A 624 -18.04 -8.64 13.86
C ALA A 624 -19.16 -9.66 13.63
N VAL A 625 -19.09 -10.45 12.56
CA VAL A 625 -20.05 -11.55 12.30
C VAL A 625 -20.03 -12.56 13.44
N ALA A 626 -18.85 -13.02 13.85
CA ALA A 626 -18.71 -14.03 14.89
C ALA A 626 -19.14 -13.57 16.30
N THR A 627 -19.01 -12.28 16.58
CA THR A 627 -19.36 -11.70 17.88
C THR A 627 -20.75 -11.03 17.92
N GLY A 628 -21.41 -10.92 16.77
CA GLY A 628 -22.69 -10.20 16.66
C GLY A 628 -22.55 -8.68 16.75
N ALA A 629 -21.35 -8.15 16.58
CA ALA A 629 -21.11 -6.71 16.58
C ALA A 629 -21.54 -6.07 15.24
N PRO A 630 -21.82 -4.76 15.21
CA PRO A 630 -22.07 -4.05 13.96
C PRO A 630 -20.90 -4.16 13.00
N LEU A 631 -21.19 -4.33 11.70
CA LEU A 631 -20.14 -4.44 10.66
C LEU A 631 -19.30 -3.16 10.50
N GLY A 632 -19.85 -2.01 10.91
CA GLY A 632 -19.18 -0.72 10.73
C GLY A 632 -19.07 -0.33 9.26
N ASP A 633 -18.04 0.44 8.93
CA ASP A 633 -17.80 0.89 7.55
C ASP A 633 -17.40 -0.26 6.64
N VAL A 634 -18.24 -0.56 5.66
CA VAL A 634 -17.99 -1.57 4.60
C VAL A 634 -17.68 -0.95 3.23
N SER A 635 -17.50 0.36 3.16
CA SER A 635 -17.31 1.10 1.90
C SER A 635 -16.09 0.66 1.09
N THR A 636 -15.12 0.04 1.74
CA THR A 636 -13.90 -0.47 1.11
C THR A 636 -13.98 -1.95 0.72
N LEU A 637 -15.08 -2.63 1.06
CA LEU A 637 -15.26 -4.05 0.78
C LEU A 637 -15.41 -4.30 -0.73
N GLU A 638 -14.67 -5.28 -1.24
CA GLU A 638 -14.71 -5.65 -2.65
C GLU A 638 -16.02 -6.34 -3.04
N ASP A 639 -16.47 -7.26 -2.20
CA ASP A 639 -17.62 -8.13 -2.47
C ASP A 639 -18.44 -8.38 -1.20
N GLU A 640 -19.64 -7.85 -1.13
CA GLU A 640 -20.54 -8.04 0.00
C GLU A 640 -20.95 -9.51 0.19
N ALA A 641 -20.99 -10.28 -0.89
CA ALA A 641 -21.31 -11.70 -0.82
C ALA A 641 -20.34 -12.50 0.06
N SER A 642 -19.08 -12.05 0.17
CA SER A 642 -18.08 -12.69 1.04
C SER A 642 -18.47 -12.61 2.53
N VAL A 643 -19.09 -11.52 2.95
CA VAL A 643 -19.58 -11.36 4.33
C VAL A 643 -20.82 -12.23 4.58
N GLU A 644 -21.71 -12.30 3.59
CA GLU A 644 -22.90 -13.16 3.69
C GLU A 644 -22.54 -14.66 3.75
N GLU A 645 -21.53 -15.09 3.02
CA GLU A 645 -21.01 -16.47 3.14
C GLU A 645 -20.52 -16.78 4.57
N ILE A 646 -19.80 -15.85 5.18
CA ILE A 646 -19.29 -16.04 6.55
C ILE A 646 -20.47 -16.06 7.54
N LYS A 647 -21.44 -15.17 7.40
CA LYS A 647 -22.64 -15.18 8.23
C LYS A 647 -23.34 -16.53 8.16
N LYS A 648 -23.56 -17.05 6.94
CA LYS A 648 -24.19 -18.34 6.73
C LYS A 648 -23.41 -19.49 7.39
N ALA A 649 -22.09 -19.56 7.15
CA ALA A 649 -21.24 -20.57 7.73
C ALA A 649 -21.22 -20.51 9.27
N TRP A 650 -21.22 -19.30 9.83
CA TRP A 650 -21.26 -19.09 11.26
C TRP A 650 -22.61 -19.49 11.88
N GLU A 651 -23.72 -19.15 11.23
CA GLU A 651 -25.06 -19.57 11.67
C GLU A 651 -25.25 -21.09 11.63
N GLU A 652 -24.79 -21.75 10.56
CA GLU A 652 -24.82 -23.21 10.44
C GLU A 652 -24.02 -23.87 11.58
N PHE A 653 -22.84 -23.34 11.88
CA PHE A 653 -22.03 -23.80 13.01
C PHE A 653 -22.75 -23.63 14.36
N ARG A 654 -23.34 -22.47 14.62
CA ARG A 654 -24.08 -22.21 15.86
C ARG A 654 -25.26 -23.18 16.03
N ARG A 655 -26.02 -23.41 14.97
CA ARG A 655 -27.14 -24.37 14.98
C ARG A 655 -26.65 -25.78 15.32
N ALA A 656 -25.57 -26.22 14.72
CA ALA A 656 -24.99 -27.54 15.00
C ALA A 656 -24.58 -27.69 16.49
N ILE A 657 -24.03 -26.63 17.09
CA ILE A 657 -23.72 -26.65 18.54
C ILE A 657 -25.00 -26.71 19.39
N GLU A 658 -26.00 -25.93 19.07
CA GLU A 658 -27.27 -25.91 19.81
C GLU A 658 -28.00 -27.25 19.74
N GLU A 659 -28.00 -27.88 18.56
CA GLU A 659 -28.55 -29.24 18.37
C GLU A 659 -27.78 -30.28 19.17
N SER A 660 -26.45 -30.22 19.17
CA SER A 660 -25.59 -31.13 19.95
C SER A 660 -25.84 -30.98 21.46
N LYS A 661 -26.04 -29.76 21.95
CA LYS A 661 -26.38 -29.49 23.37
C LYS A 661 -27.75 -30.04 23.74
N ARG A 662 -28.76 -29.93 22.86
CA ARG A 662 -30.09 -30.50 23.08
C ARG A 662 -30.05 -32.03 23.12
N VAL A 663 -29.28 -32.67 22.28
CA VAL A 663 -29.09 -34.14 22.26
C VAL A 663 -28.38 -34.65 23.54
N LEU A 664 -27.46 -33.85 24.09
CA LEU A 664 -26.76 -34.19 25.34
C LEU A 664 -27.58 -33.94 26.60
N GLN A 665 -28.65 -33.12 26.50
CA GLN A 665 -29.56 -32.83 27.60
C GLN A 665 -30.85 -33.70 27.58
N ALA A 666 -31.11 -34.42 26.49
CA ALA A 666 -32.18 -35.41 26.34
C ALA A 666 -31.66 -36.83 26.63
#